data_f63066e46aec1ea1e66c1f26d8a76c26
#
_entry.id   f63066e46aec1ea1e66c1f26d8a76c26
#
_cell.length_a   1.000
_cell.length_b   1.000
_cell.length_c   1.000
_cell.angle_alpha   90.00
_cell.angle_beta   90.00
_cell.angle_gamma   90.00
#
_symmetry.space_group_name_H-M   'P 1'
#
loop_
_entity.id
_entity.type
_entity.pdbx_description
1 polymer ?
#
loop_
_entity_poly.entity_id
_entity_poly.type
_entity_poly.pdbx_seq_one_letter_code
_entity_poly.pdbx_strand_id
1 'polypeptide(L)'
;MIFPADGTGTGLVLDTETEPDRLPIVRWLGRSDALGPDAVAVLGTCGGVPLLVEHSRGSFVRPGLRGHRLAAGAGIGGADGADIAGRDWSTAFRPTQTHLEGDVLVLVAADDAAGLGLRTEAAALPGGALRIRHVLTNRGASPYLVDGLEVSVPIPDSFAELLDFTGRHERERTPQRHPIRDGLWVQESRAGRPGLDAASMFVAGSAGFGFAHGEVVALAVAASGNSVLALQRNGAEGPRLCGGELLLPGEIVLTEGESYASPWVFVVAADDGLDSIAAALHTWQRSLGAHPARQPVTLNVWEAVYFDHDLDRLRGLADLAAQVGVERFVLDDGWFRGRRDDHAGLGDWYVDEAVWPDGLAPIIDHVHEAGMQFGLWFEPEMVNPDSDLYRAHPDWVLSARDQVPLLQRNQLVLDLTNPEVGDYLLARLDELLSLNAVDYVKWDHNRDLLEAGSPKHEFAPAAHRQNAAFHRLLGALRARHPRVDFESCASGGGRIDLSVIEQVQRVWTSDMTDALSRQQIQRWTAQLIAPEYLGAHVSSPTSHQTGRTLSLDFRAATALFGAFGIEWDLTDASPQDLDRLAGWVDRHKRWRPLLHSGRVVRIETNDPAVWAHGVIAADRRRALVAHVQLDESAHNRGVRLRVPGLAEATAYRCAWASPIDEARVSGAVPLDPAGPTGGVPVSGAALADLGLWLPRRRPEHIQLIALET
;
A
#
# COMPACT_ATOMS: atom_id res chain seq x y z
N MET A 1 7.18 -19.91 -25.07
CA MET A 1 7.96 -19.89 -23.79
C MET A 1 7.01 -19.75 -22.61
N ILE A 2 7.22 -20.51 -21.53
CA ILE A 2 6.51 -20.34 -20.24
C ILE A 2 7.45 -19.61 -19.29
N PHE A 3 6.96 -18.59 -18.59
CA PHE A 3 7.68 -17.87 -17.55
C PHE A 3 6.78 -17.66 -16.32
N PRO A 4 7.24 -17.96 -15.09
CA PRO A 4 8.52 -18.61 -14.76
C PRO A 4 8.57 -20.07 -15.20
N ALA A 5 9.77 -20.59 -15.46
CA ALA A 5 9.96 -21.93 -16.02
C ALA A 5 9.72 -23.07 -15.00
N ASP A 6 9.79 -22.76 -13.68
CA ASP A 6 9.51 -23.71 -12.61
C ASP A 6 8.02 -24.04 -12.42
N GLY A 7 7.15 -23.32 -13.13
CA GLY A 7 5.71 -23.57 -13.11
C GLY A 7 5.03 -23.23 -11.79
N THR A 8 5.59 -22.30 -11.00
CA THR A 8 5.01 -21.91 -9.70
C THR A 8 4.36 -20.53 -9.75
N GLY A 9 3.18 -20.39 -9.13
CA GLY A 9 2.47 -19.11 -9.00
C GLY A 9 1.89 -18.56 -10.29
N THR A 10 1.91 -17.26 -10.47
CA THR A 10 1.45 -16.56 -11.67
C THR A 10 2.43 -16.77 -12.81
N GLY A 11 1.93 -17.19 -13.96
CA GLY A 11 2.74 -17.46 -15.15
C GLY A 11 2.23 -16.76 -16.40
N LEU A 12 3.17 -16.55 -17.33
CA LEU A 12 2.94 -16.03 -18.67
C LEU A 12 3.30 -17.12 -19.69
N VAL A 13 2.48 -17.28 -20.71
CA VAL A 13 2.85 -18.00 -21.92
C VAL A 13 3.11 -16.97 -23.01
N LEU A 14 4.39 -16.82 -23.37
CA LEU A 14 4.84 -15.88 -24.38
C LEU A 14 5.10 -16.62 -25.71
N ASP A 15 4.57 -16.08 -26.80
CA ASP A 15 4.87 -16.48 -28.16
C ASP A 15 5.97 -15.54 -28.71
N THR A 16 7.14 -16.11 -28.90
CA THR A 16 8.33 -15.43 -29.42
C THR A 16 8.68 -15.84 -30.85
N GLU A 17 7.91 -16.77 -31.47
CA GLU A 17 8.28 -17.44 -32.70
C GLU A 17 7.34 -17.15 -33.87
N THR A 18 6.02 -17.01 -33.61
CA THR A 18 5.01 -16.87 -34.66
C THR A 18 5.18 -15.59 -35.47
N GLU A 19 5.59 -14.49 -34.83
CA GLU A 19 5.82 -13.20 -35.46
C GLU A 19 7.18 -12.61 -34.98
N PRO A 20 8.32 -13.10 -35.50
CA PRO A 20 9.64 -12.75 -34.98
C PRO A 20 10.00 -11.26 -35.12
N ASP A 21 9.34 -10.54 -36.01
CA ASP A 21 9.51 -9.09 -36.21
C ASP A 21 8.64 -8.20 -35.31
N ARG A 22 7.92 -8.80 -34.35
CA ARG A 22 7.04 -8.11 -33.41
C ARG A 22 7.40 -8.42 -31.96
N LEU A 23 7.02 -7.55 -31.04
CA LEU A 23 7.14 -7.85 -29.61
C LEU A 23 6.41 -9.14 -29.27
N PRO A 24 6.98 -9.98 -28.39
CA PRO A 24 6.35 -11.23 -27.96
C PRO A 24 4.93 -11.01 -27.46
N ILE A 25 4.02 -11.92 -27.87
CA ILE A 25 2.62 -11.88 -27.49
C ILE A 25 2.42 -12.78 -26.28
N VAL A 26 1.80 -12.24 -25.23
CA VAL A 26 1.31 -13.01 -24.10
C VAL A 26 0.00 -13.71 -24.54
N ARG A 27 0.08 -15.01 -24.75
CA ARG A 27 -1.06 -15.85 -25.15
C ARG A 27 -1.94 -16.21 -23.96
N TRP A 28 -1.36 -16.21 -22.77
CA TRP A 28 -2.05 -16.58 -21.54
C TRP A 28 -1.36 -15.98 -20.31
N LEU A 29 -2.19 -15.59 -19.35
CA LEU A 29 -1.81 -15.21 -18.00
C LEU A 29 -2.72 -15.96 -17.03
N GLY A 30 -2.15 -16.64 -16.05
CA GLY A 30 -2.90 -17.41 -15.07
C GLY A 30 -1.98 -18.13 -14.08
N ARG A 31 -2.50 -19.12 -13.38
CA ARG A 31 -1.69 -19.97 -12.52
C ARG A 31 -0.88 -20.97 -13.34
N SER A 32 0.44 -20.89 -13.28
CA SER A 32 1.34 -21.74 -14.08
C SER A 32 1.24 -23.24 -13.73
N ASP A 33 0.90 -23.59 -12.47
CA ASP A 33 0.65 -24.98 -12.05
C ASP A 33 -0.65 -25.58 -12.62
N ALA A 34 -1.53 -24.76 -13.18
CA ALA A 34 -2.73 -25.21 -13.91
C ALA A 34 -2.43 -25.64 -15.37
N LEU A 35 -1.23 -25.36 -15.90
CA LEU A 35 -0.85 -25.67 -17.28
C LEU A 35 -0.44 -27.13 -17.41
N GLY A 36 -1.25 -27.91 -18.13
CA GLY A 36 -0.88 -29.26 -18.57
C GLY A 36 0.18 -29.25 -19.68
N PRO A 37 0.82 -30.38 -19.97
CA PRO A 37 1.90 -30.47 -20.95
C PRO A 37 1.47 -30.05 -22.39
N ASP A 38 0.19 -30.16 -22.72
CA ASP A 38 -0.35 -29.82 -24.04
C ASP A 38 -0.89 -28.37 -24.12
N ALA A 39 -0.86 -27.65 -23.02
CA ALA A 39 -1.44 -26.29 -22.92
C ALA A 39 -0.84 -25.32 -23.93
N VAL A 40 0.48 -25.35 -24.12
CA VAL A 40 1.19 -24.45 -25.04
C VAL A 40 0.70 -24.62 -26.49
N ALA A 41 0.41 -25.87 -26.91
CA ALA A 41 -0.12 -26.15 -28.26
C ALA A 41 -1.53 -25.58 -28.46
N VAL A 42 -2.38 -25.68 -27.44
CA VAL A 42 -3.74 -25.11 -27.48
C VAL A 42 -3.68 -23.59 -27.46
N LEU A 43 -2.86 -23.01 -26.58
CA LEU A 43 -2.70 -21.57 -26.43
C LEU A 43 -2.05 -20.91 -27.66
N GLY A 44 -1.26 -21.66 -28.44
CA GLY A 44 -0.74 -21.20 -29.73
C GLY A 44 -1.82 -20.86 -30.78
N THR A 45 -3.05 -21.34 -30.58
CA THR A 45 -4.21 -21.03 -31.46
C THR A 45 -5.01 -19.82 -30.94
N CYS A 46 -4.74 -19.32 -29.73
CA CYS A 46 -5.45 -18.21 -29.11
C CYS A 46 -4.88 -16.85 -29.55
N GLY A 47 -5.72 -15.82 -29.55
CA GLY A 47 -5.28 -14.44 -29.60
C GLY A 47 -4.41 -14.12 -28.37
N GLY A 48 -3.69 -13.00 -28.41
CA GLY A 48 -2.88 -12.57 -27.27
C GLY A 48 -2.61 -11.08 -27.30
N VAL A 49 -1.94 -10.58 -26.27
CA VAL A 49 -1.64 -9.17 -26.07
C VAL A 49 -0.13 -9.02 -25.82
N PRO A 50 0.58 -8.11 -26.52
CA PRO A 50 1.96 -7.82 -26.14
C PRO A 50 2.00 -7.08 -24.80
N LEU A 51 3.09 -7.22 -24.05
CA LEU A 51 3.29 -6.49 -22.79
C LEU A 51 3.37 -4.96 -23.01
N LEU A 52 3.73 -4.54 -24.22
CA LEU A 52 3.64 -3.16 -24.70
C LEU A 52 2.85 -3.13 -26.00
N VAL A 53 1.69 -2.49 -25.99
CA VAL A 53 0.79 -2.41 -27.16
C VAL A 53 1.26 -1.31 -28.12
N GLU A 54 1.29 -1.62 -29.44
CA GLU A 54 1.72 -0.72 -30.50
C GLU A 54 0.64 -0.55 -31.59
N HIS A 55 0.29 0.70 -31.94
CA HIS A 55 -0.65 0.99 -33.03
C HIS A 55 -0.16 0.53 -34.38
N SER A 56 1.13 0.61 -34.66
CA SER A 56 1.77 0.16 -35.91
C SER A 56 1.52 -1.32 -36.20
N ARG A 57 1.12 -2.08 -35.20
CA ARG A 57 0.82 -3.53 -35.30
C ARG A 57 -0.66 -3.84 -35.51
N GLY A 58 -1.47 -2.81 -35.75
CA GLY A 58 -2.91 -2.95 -36.02
C GLY A 58 -3.80 -2.96 -34.78
N SER A 59 -3.26 -2.58 -33.62
CA SER A 59 -4.04 -2.39 -32.40
C SER A 59 -4.64 -1.00 -32.33
N PHE A 60 -5.92 -0.91 -31.95
CA PHE A 60 -6.65 0.36 -31.79
C PHE A 60 -7.00 0.65 -30.33
N VAL A 61 -6.43 -0.09 -29.40
CA VAL A 61 -6.59 0.13 -27.97
C VAL A 61 -5.54 1.13 -27.45
N ARG A 62 -5.60 1.45 -26.16
CA ARG A 62 -4.64 2.34 -25.50
C ARG A 62 -3.22 1.81 -25.74
N PRO A 63 -2.32 2.62 -26.36
CA PRO A 63 -0.94 2.18 -26.60
C PRO A 63 -0.14 2.14 -25.31
N GLY A 64 0.79 1.18 -25.24
CA GLY A 64 1.69 1.04 -24.09
C GLY A 64 2.72 2.17 -24.02
N LEU A 65 3.23 2.64 -25.17
CA LEU A 65 4.05 3.85 -25.27
C LEU A 65 3.23 4.96 -25.90
N ARG A 66 3.16 6.08 -25.22
CA ARG A 66 2.70 7.37 -25.74
C ARG A 66 3.87 8.33 -25.66
N GLY A 67 4.19 8.95 -26.75
CA GLY A 67 5.30 9.88 -26.83
C GLY A 67 5.56 10.29 -28.27
N HIS A 68 6.48 11.19 -28.44
CA HIS A 68 6.84 11.67 -29.78
C HIS A 68 8.20 12.37 -29.76
N ARG A 69 8.79 12.50 -30.93
CA ARG A 69 10.06 13.19 -31.07
C ARG A 69 9.83 14.69 -31.19
N LEU A 70 10.61 15.45 -30.45
CA LEU A 70 10.68 16.89 -30.60
C LEU A 70 11.54 17.24 -31.81
N ALA A 71 11.19 18.32 -32.54
CA ALA A 71 11.98 18.77 -33.69
C ALA A 71 13.36 19.25 -33.25
N ALA A 72 14.40 18.86 -33.98
CA ALA A 72 15.76 19.33 -33.73
C ALA A 72 15.84 20.85 -34.02
N GLY A 73 16.11 21.65 -32.98
CA GLY A 73 16.36 23.09 -33.12
C GLY A 73 15.11 23.97 -33.17
N ALA A 74 13.91 23.45 -32.95
CA ALA A 74 12.72 24.25 -32.80
C ALA A 74 12.71 24.97 -31.44
N GLY A 75 13.26 26.16 -31.40
CA GLY A 75 12.76 27.18 -30.47
C GLY A 75 11.26 27.34 -30.72
N ILE A 76 10.46 27.34 -29.67
CA ILE A 76 9.03 27.60 -29.71
C ILE A 76 8.83 28.96 -30.45
N GLY A 77 8.52 28.94 -31.77
CA GLY A 77 8.30 30.16 -32.53
C GLY A 77 8.78 30.25 -33.97
N GLY A 78 9.13 29.16 -34.65
CA GLY A 78 9.46 29.18 -36.10
C GLY A 78 8.21 29.45 -36.94
N ALA A 79 8.20 30.58 -37.64
CA ALA A 79 7.06 31.06 -38.48
C ALA A 79 6.82 30.25 -39.77
N ASP A 80 7.60 29.20 -40.04
CA ASP A 80 7.57 28.47 -41.31
C ASP A 80 7.15 27.00 -41.18
N GLY A 81 6.13 26.66 -40.43
CA GLY A 81 5.36 25.40 -40.56
C GLY A 81 6.06 24.04 -40.84
N ALA A 82 7.36 24.02 -40.96
CA ALA A 82 8.12 22.88 -41.47
C ALA A 82 8.66 21.94 -40.38
N ASP A 83 8.66 22.31 -39.10
CA ASP A 83 9.13 21.49 -37.98
C ASP A 83 8.00 21.25 -36.97
N ILE A 84 7.00 20.49 -37.38
CA ILE A 84 5.93 20.05 -36.47
C ILE A 84 6.51 19.00 -35.54
N ALA A 85 6.48 19.30 -34.22
CA ALA A 85 6.66 18.30 -33.18
C ALA A 85 5.63 17.17 -33.38
N GLY A 86 5.98 15.93 -33.03
CA GLY A 86 5.03 14.81 -33.11
C GLY A 86 5.43 13.70 -34.05
N ARG A 87 6.66 13.63 -34.53
CA ARG A 87 7.17 12.44 -35.27
C ARG A 87 7.42 11.28 -34.31
N ASP A 88 7.44 10.07 -34.86
CA ASP A 88 7.77 8.81 -34.16
C ASP A 88 6.81 8.50 -32.98
N TRP A 89 5.55 8.96 -33.10
CA TRP A 89 4.48 8.71 -32.13
C TRP A 89 3.94 7.28 -32.19
N SER A 90 4.13 6.58 -33.30
CA SER A 90 3.71 5.19 -33.52
C SER A 90 4.96 4.34 -33.75
N THR A 91 5.36 3.62 -32.71
CA THR A 91 6.56 2.78 -32.72
C THR A 91 6.31 1.41 -33.34
N ALA A 92 7.37 0.76 -33.80
CA ALA A 92 7.36 -0.57 -34.37
C ALA A 92 8.61 -1.36 -33.89
N PHE A 93 8.63 -1.67 -32.60
CA PHE A 93 9.75 -2.39 -31.98
C PHE A 93 9.93 -3.79 -32.58
N ARG A 94 11.19 -4.15 -32.85
CA ARG A 94 11.61 -5.47 -33.28
C ARG A 94 12.48 -6.10 -32.19
N PRO A 95 12.15 -7.32 -31.72
CA PRO A 95 12.98 -8.03 -30.76
C PRO A 95 14.39 -8.25 -31.29
N THR A 96 15.38 -8.03 -30.44
CA THR A 96 16.79 -8.30 -30.73
C THR A 96 17.33 -9.41 -29.85
N GLN A 97 16.84 -9.53 -28.61
CA GLN A 97 17.26 -10.54 -27.64
C GLN A 97 16.11 -10.91 -26.72
N THR A 98 16.04 -12.19 -26.35
CA THR A 98 15.18 -12.73 -25.30
C THR A 98 16.02 -13.71 -24.48
N HIS A 99 16.21 -13.43 -23.20
CA HIS A 99 17.05 -14.26 -22.32
C HIS A 99 16.64 -14.13 -20.84
N LEU A 100 17.17 -14.99 -20.02
CA LEU A 100 17.01 -14.91 -18.55
C LEU A 100 18.28 -14.31 -17.93
N GLU A 101 18.10 -13.35 -17.03
CA GLU A 101 19.13 -12.83 -16.14
C GLU A 101 18.75 -13.24 -14.70
N GLY A 102 19.26 -14.40 -14.24
CA GLY A 102 18.75 -15.02 -13.00
C GLY A 102 17.26 -15.38 -13.14
N ASP A 103 16.44 -14.86 -12.24
CA ASP A 103 14.98 -15.08 -12.23
C ASP A 103 14.21 -14.00 -13.02
N VAL A 104 14.90 -13.17 -13.79
CA VAL A 104 14.32 -12.08 -14.59
C VAL A 104 14.33 -12.45 -16.07
N LEU A 105 13.16 -12.50 -16.69
CA LEU A 105 13.03 -12.57 -18.15
C LEU A 105 13.26 -11.17 -18.71
N VAL A 106 14.20 -11.07 -19.64
CA VAL A 106 14.57 -9.83 -20.32
C VAL A 106 14.26 -9.95 -21.81
N LEU A 107 13.46 -9.01 -22.30
CA LEU A 107 13.15 -8.82 -23.71
C LEU A 107 13.77 -7.50 -24.17
N VAL A 108 14.67 -7.53 -25.12
CA VAL A 108 15.29 -6.34 -25.72
C VAL A 108 14.78 -6.17 -27.13
N ALA A 109 14.37 -4.97 -27.47
CA ALA A 109 13.84 -4.62 -28.78
C ALA A 109 14.33 -3.23 -29.21
N ALA A 110 14.29 -2.95 -30.50
CA ALA A 110 14.64 -1.65 -31.05
C ALA A 110 13.65 -1.25 -32.15
N ASP A 111 13.40 0.04 -32.25
CA ASP A 111 12.82 0.70 -33.42
C ASP A 111 13.90 1.63 -34.01
N ASP A 112 14.61 1.13 -35.02
CA ASP A 112 15.71 1.88 -35.62
C ASP A 112 15.21 3.10 -36.41
N ALA A 113 13.97 3.07 -36.93
CA ALA A 113 13.39 4.21 -37.64
C ALA A 113 13.05 5.35 -36.68
N ALA A 114 12.49 5.02 -35.52
CA ALA A 114 12.21 5.97 -34.44
C ALA A 114 13.48 6.31 -33.61
N GLY A 115 14.55 5.53 -33.74
CA GLY A 115 15.75 5.69 -32.92
C GLY A 115 15.50 5.41 -31.45
N LEU A 116 14.71 4.37 -31.12
CA LEU A 116 14.33 4.01 -29.77
C LEU A 116 14.79 2.58 -29.43
N GLY A 117 15.20 2.38 -28.19
CA GLY A 117 15.44 1.07 -27.58
C GLY A 117 14.43 0.78 -26.49
N LEU A 118 13.95 -0.45 -26.43
CA LEU A 118 13.05 -0.94 -25.38
C LEU A 118 13.66 -2.16 -24.68
N ARG A 119 13.71 -2.13 -23.36
CA ARG A 119 13.99 -3.30 -22.52
C ARG A 119 12.77 -3.55 -21.64
N THR A 120 12.18 -4.73 -21.76
CA THR A 120 11.11 -5.19 -20.88
C THR A 120 11.66 -6.23 -19.92
N GLU A 121 11.40 -6.06 -18.65
CA GLU A 121 11.81 -6.97 -17.58
C GLU A 121 10.58 -7.56 -16.92
N ALA A 122 10.55 -8.89 -16.75
CA ALA A 122 9.54 -9.59 -15.97
C ALA A 122 10.26 -10.47 -14.93
N ALA A 123 9.99 -10.25 -13.65
CA ALA A 123 10.61 -10.98 -12.55
C ALA A 123 9.57 -11.83 -11.82
N ALA A 124 9.90 -13.10 -11.57
CA ALA A 124 9.15 -13.96 -10.67
C ALA A 124 9.52 -13.64 -9.22
N LEU A 125 8.52 -13.57 -8.35
CA LEU A 125 8.68 -13.15 -6.96
C LEU A 125 8.33 -14.27 -5.99
N PRO A 126 8.93 -14.28 -4.79
CA PRO A 126 8.48 -15.14 -3.71
C PRO A 126 6.96 -14.99 -3.48
N GLY A 127 6.26 -16.11 -3.33
CA GLY A 127 4.81 -16.11 -3.21
C GLY A 127 4.05 -16.23 -4.53
N GLY A 128 4.75 -16.20 -5.68
CA GLY A 128 4.17 -16.47 -6.99
C GLY A 128 3.53 -15.25 -7.66
N ALA A 129 3.84 -14.04 -7.23
CA ALA A 129 3.55 -12.83 -8.00
C ALA A 129 4.59 -12.64 -9.11
N LEU A 130 4.21 -11.92 -10.17
CA LEU A 130 5.14 -11.36 -11.16
C LEU A 130 5.21 -9.85 -10.99
N ARG A 131 6.36 -9.24 -11.33
CA ARG A 131 6.46 -7.81 -11.57
C ARG A 131 7.10 -7.54 -12.92
N ILE A 132 6.55 -6.56 -13.63
CA ILE A 132 6.94 -6.23 -15.02
C ILE A 132 7.19 -4.73 -15.11
N ARG A 133 8.21 -4.33 -15.87
CA ARG A 133 8.45 -2.93 -16.23
C ARG A 133 9.05 -2.80 -17.61
N HIS A 134 9.01 -1.60 -18.15
CA HIS A 134 9.69 -1.18 -19.38
C HIS A 134 10.75 -0.15 -19.08
N VAL A 135 11.85 -0.20 -19.83
CA VAL A 135 12.88 0.83 -19.89
C VAL A 135 12.98 1.29 -21.34
N LEU A 136 12.65 2.55 -21.58
CA LEU A 136 12.74 3.18 -22.90
C LEU A 136 14.01 4.01 -22.98
N THR A 137 14.82 3.82 -24.02
CA THR A 137 16.05 4.58 -24.26
C THR A 137 15.95 5.34 -25.57
N ASN A 138 16.22 6.65 -25.56
CA ASN A 138 16.38 7.42 -26.77
C ASN A 138 17.78 7.17 -27.38
N ARG A 139 17.84 6.56 -28.55
CA ARG A 139 19.06 6.27 -29.31
C ARG A 139 19.27 7.27 -30.47
N GLY A 140 18.32 8.15 -30.69
CA GLY A 140 18.34 9.17 -31.74
C GLY A 140 18.88 10.51 -31.23
N ALA A 141 19.43 11.32 -32.13
CA ALA A 141 20.08 12.59 -31.79
C ALA A 141 19.09 13.68 -31.30
N SER A 142 17.82 13.65 -31.72
CA SER A 142 16.82 14.61 -31.24
C SER A 142 16.08 14.11 -30.01
N PRO A 143 15.65 15.00 -29.08
CA PRO A 143 14.95 14.61 -27.88
C PRO A 143 13.63 13.88 -28.16
N TYR A 144 13.29 12.90 -27.31
CA TYR A 144 12.04 12.16 -27.34
C TYR A 144 11.23 12.45 -26.07
N LEU A 145 10.01 12.95 -26.25
CA LEU A 145 9.08 13.21 -25.16
C LEU A 145 8.30 11.93 -24.86
N VAL A 146 8.22 11.54 -23.59
CA VAL A 146 7.42 10.40 -23.11
C VAL A 146 6.21 10.91 -22.35
N ASP A 147 5.01 10.60 -22.86
CA ASP A 147 3.73 10.94 -22.23
C ASP A 147 3.12 9.75 -21.45
N GLY A 148 3.71 8.57 -21.59
CA GLY A 148 3.32 7.36 -20.83
C GLY A 148 4.03 6.12 -21.34
N LEU A 149 4.33 5.22 -20.42
CA LEU A 149 4.95 3.92 -20.67
C LEU A 149 4.31 2.89 -19.74
N GLU A 150 3.36 2.12 -20.29
CA GLU A 150 2.45 1.27 -19.52
C GLU A 150 2.62 -0.21 -19.88
N VAL A 151 2.56 -1.06 -18.87
CA VAL A 151 2.50 -2.52 -19.01
C VAL A 151 1.07 -2.93 -19.31
N SER A 152 0.87 -3.84 -20.28
CA SER A 152 -0.41 -4.46 -20.61
C SER A 152 -0.36 -5.97 -20.40
N VAL A 153 -1.40 -6.54 -19.80
CA VAL A 153 -1.54 -7.98 -19.63
C VAL A 153 -2.93 -8.45 -20.03
N PRO A 154 -3.07 -9.60 -20.73
CA PRO A 154 -4.37 -10.15 -21.07
C PRO A 154 -5.07 -10.67 -19.81
N ILE A 155 -6.40 -10.64 -19.84
CA ILE A 155 -7.24 -11.36 -18.87
C ILE A 155 -8.22 -12.28 -19.64
N PRO A 156 -8.75 -13.34 -19.03
CA PRO A 156 -9.71 -14.23 -19.66
C PRO A 156 -10.96 -13.51 -20.16
N ASP A 157 -11.47 -13.89 -21.34
CA ASP A 157 -12.73 -13.36 -21.89
C ASP A 157 -13.94 -13.67 -21.02
N SER A 158 -13.86 -14.72 -20.19
CA SER A 158 -14.88 -15.13 -19.22
C SER A 158 -15.00 -14.20 -18.02
N PHE A 159 -14.04 -13.28 -17.81
CA PHE A 159 -14.10 -12.35 -16.69
C PHE A 159 -15.22 -11.34 -16.86
N ALA A 160 -15.99 -11.17 -15.80
CA ALA A 160 -17.23 -10.43 -15.81
C ALA A 160 -17.24 -9.19 -14.90
N GLU A 161 -16.37 -9.16 -13.90
CA GLU A 161 -16.33 -8.10 -12.88
C GLU A 161 -14.93 -7.54 -12.72
N LEU A 162 -14.88 -6.21 -12.48
CA LEU A 162 -13.71 -5.46 -12.00
C LEU A 162 -13.97 -5.00 -10.57
N LEU A 163 -13.05 -5.28 -9.68
CA LEU A 163 -12.96 -4.67 -8.35
C LEU A 163 -11.88 -3.60 -8.39
N ASP A 164 -12.24 -2.39 -8.02
CA ASP A 164 -11.34 -1.28 -7.73
C ASP A 164 -11.68 -0.62 -6.40
N PHE A 165 -11.02 0.47 -6.08
CA PHE A 165 -11.20 1.16 -4.81
C PHE A 165 -11.37 2.65 -5.04
N THR A 166 -12.09 3.28 -4.11
CA THR A 166 -12.22 4.72 -3.97
C THR A 166 -12.04 5.11 -2.52
N GLY A 167 -12.17 6.38 -2.19
CA GLY A 167 -12.12 6.82 -0.81
C GLY A 167 -11.90 8.32 -0.66
N ARG A 168 -11.59 8.70 0.55
CA ARG A 168 -11.22 10.03 1.00
C ARG A 168 -10.44 9.92 2.28
N HIS A 169 -9.93 11.03 2.80
CA HIS A 169 -9.37 11.10 4.15
C HIS A 169 -10.33 10.46 5.17
N GLU A 170 -9.80 9.59 6.01
CA GLU A 170 -10.52 8.81 7.02
C GLU A 170 -11.58 7.81 6.46
N ARG A 171 -11.55 7.53 5.15
CA ARG A 171 -12.41 6.53 4.50
C ARG A 171 -11.72 5.91 3.30
N GLU A 172 -10.49 5.55 3.45
CA GLU A 172 -9.64 4.99 2.41
C GLU A 172 -10.11 3.59 2.01
N ARG A 173 -9.80 3.21 0.77
CA ARG A 173 -9.98 1.85 0.22
C ARG A 173 -11.40 1.32 0.34
N THR A 174 -12.37 2.15 -0.04
CA THR A 174 -13.75 1.70 -0.21
C THR A 174 -13.85 0.90 -1.51
N PRO A 175 -14.24 -0.40 -1.45
CA PRO A 175 -14.29 -1.24 -2.64
C PRO A 175 -15.46 -0.85 -3.54
N GLN A 176 -15.24 -0.93 -4.86
CA GLN A 176 -16.24 -0.78 -5.89
C GLN A 176 -16.21 -1.98 -6.83
N ARG A 177 -17.36 -2.48 -7.25
CA ARG A 177 -17.46 -3.53 -8.26
C ARG A 177 -18.19 -3.02 -9.50
N HIS A 178 -17.60 -3.26 -10.66
CA HIS A 178 -18.10 -2.86 -11.95
C HIS A 178 -18.25 -4.09 -12.85
N PRO A 179 -19.33 -4.19 -13.65
CA PRO A 179 -19.38 -5.18 -14.70
C PRO A 179 -18.37 -4.81 -15.79
N ILE A 180 -17.59 -5.78 -16.27
CA ILE A 180 -16.71 -5.60 -17.41
C ILE A 180 -17.57 -5.48 -18.69
N ARG A 181 -17.44 -4.35 -19.37
CA ARG A 181 -18.12 -4.03 -20.62
C ARG A 181 -17.13 -3.64 -21.70
N ASP A 182 -17.56 -3.62 -22.95
CA ASP A 182 -16.75 -3.06 -24.01
C ASP A 182 -16.57 -1.55 -23.80
N GLY A 183 -15.34 -1.10 -23.95
CA GLY A 183 -14.91 0.25 -23.67
C GLY A 183 -13.63 0.30 -22.84
N LEU A 184 -13.40 1.44 -22.23
CA LEU A 184 -12.22 1.73 -21.40
C LEU A 184 -12.68 2.25 -20.04
N TRP A 185 -12.28 1.56 -18.97
CA TRP A 185 -12.37 2.04 -17.60
C TRP A 185 -10.98 2.45 -17.13
N VAL A 186 -10.81 3.69 -16.70
CA VAL A 186 -9.53 4.25 -16.24
C VAL A 186 -9.70 4.86 -14.87
N GLN A 187 -8.74 4.60 -14.00
CA GLN A 187 -8.56 5.29 -12.72
C GLN A 187 -7.17 5.91 -12.70
N GLU A 188 -7.11 7.21 -12.40
CA GLU A 188 -5.89 7.99 -12.36
C GLU A 188 -5.70 8.59 -10.96
N SER A 189 -4.47 8.53 -10.44
CA SER A 189 -4.04 9.33 -9.29
C SER A 189 -3.18 10.48 -9.80
N ARG A 190 -3.54 11.71 -9.40
CA ARG A 190 -2.89 12.96 -9.84
C ARG A 190 -2.42 13.81 -8.67
N ALA A 191 -2.45 13.27 -7.46
CA ALA A 191 -2.13 13.98 -6.23
C ALA A 191 -0.62 14.05 -5.91
N GLY A 192 0.23 13.49 -6.79
CA GLY A 192 1.66 13.34 -6.54
C GLY A 192 2.00 12.25 -5.52
N ARG A 193 0.98 11.50 -5.12
CA ARG A 193 1.03 10.30 -4.26
C ARG A 193 -0.11 9.37 -4.71
N PRO A 194 -0.16 8.08 -4.28
CA PRO A 194 -1.27 7.17 -4.62
C PRO A 194 -2.65 7.74 -4.30
N GLY A 195 -2.73 8.59 -3.26
CA GLY A 195 -3.93 9.31 -2.89
C GLY A 195 -4.84 8.54 -1.96
N LEU A 196 -5.90 9.22 -1.53
CA LEU A 196 -6.91 8.68 -0.62
C LEU A 196 -8.15 8.20 -1.38
N ASP A 197 -8.32 8.69 -2.60
CA ASP A 197 -9.46 8.52 -3.51
C ASP A 197 -9.20 7.52 -4.65
N ALA A 198 -7.95 7.09 -4.82
CA ALA A 198 -7.57 6.08 -5.79
C ALA A 198 -6.79 4.96 -5.09
N ALA A 199 -6.85 3.76 -5.63
CA ALA A 199 -6.03 2.67 -5.16
C ALA A 199 -5.06 2.23 -6.23
N SER A 200 -3.91 1.74 -5.79
CA SER A 200 -2.85 1.29 -6.69
C SER A 200 -3.11 -0.08 -7.31
N MET A 201 -4.34 -0.62 -7.25
CA MET A 201 -4.66 -1.98 -7.68
C MET A 201 -6.04 -2.12 -8.32
N PHE A 202 -6.09 -2.83 -9.46
CA PHE A 202 -7.31 -3.40 -10.05
C PHE A 202 -7.33 -4.92 -9.88
N VAL A 203 -8.52 -5.51 -9.67
CA VAL A 203 -8.72 -6.96 -9.72
C VAL A 203 -9.87 -7.28 -10.66
N ALA A 204 -9.58 -7.91 -11.78
CA ALA A 204 -10.59 -8.47 -12.68
C ALA A 204 -10.84 -9.93 -12.34
N GLY A 205 -12.08 -10.43 -12.52
CA GLY A 205 -12.38 -11.82 -12.23
C GLY A 205 -13.70 -12.33 -12.78
N SER A 206 -13.96 -13.60 -12.49
CA SER A 206 -15.21 -14.29 -12.78
C SER A 206 -16.39 -13.65 -12.07
N ALA A 207 -17.62 -13.86 -12.56
CA ALA A 207 -18.82 -13.29 -11.93
C ALA A 207 -18.95 -13.72 -10.47
N GLY A 208 -19.10 -12.72 -9.56
CA GLY A 208 -19.31 -12.97 -8.15
C GLY A 208 -18.08 -13.52 -7.42
N PHE A 209 -16.87 -13.35 -7.92
CA PHE A 209 -15.67 -13.76 -7.19
C PHE A 209 -15.61 -13.15 -5.79
N GLY A 210 -15.07 -13.93 -4.84
CA GLY A 210 -15.00 -13.55 -3.44
C GLY A 210 -13.59 -13.62 -2.86
N PHE A 211 -13.52 -13.72 -1.54
CA PHE A 211 -12.23 -13.83 -0.88
C PHE A 211 -11.59 -15.22 -1.03
N ALA A 212 -12.42 -16.27 -1.04
CA ALA A 212 -11.96 -17.67 -1.09
C ALA A 212 -12.53 -18.44 -2.27
N HIS A 213 -12.97 -17.76 -3.34
CA HIS A 213 -13.50 -18.41 -4.54
C HIS A 213 -13.48 -17.47 -5.76
N GLY A 214 -13.47 -18.08 -6.95
CA GLY A 214 -13.48 -17.41 -8.24
C GLY A 214 -12.08 -17.16 -8.81
N GLU A 215 -11.98 -17.23 -10.14
CA GLU A 215 -10.76 -16.87 -10.86
C GLU A 215 -10.59 -15.35 -10.85
N VAL A 216 -9.38 -14.88 -10.56
CA VAL A 216 -9.06 -13.46 -10.47
C VAL A 216 -7.64 -13.18 -11.00
N VAL A 217 -7.47 -12.00 -11.58
CA VAL A 217 -6.18 -11.41 -11.93
C VAL A 217 -6.11 -10.00 -11.33
N ALA A 218 -5.10 -9.77 -10.51
CA ALA A 218 -4.79 -8.45 -9.97
C ALA A 218 -3.64 -7.80 -10.73
N LEU A 219 -3.72 -6.49 -10.94
CA LEU A 219 -2.65 -5.64 -11.43
C LEU A 219 -2.49 -4.46 -10.48
N ALA A 220 -1.28 -4.25 -9.96
CA ALA A 220 -0.96 -3.14 -9.05
C ALA A 220 0.27 -2.38 -9.53
N VAL A 221 0.22 -1.04 -9.46
CA VAL A 221 1.33 -0.17 -9.84
C VAL A 221 2.13 0.20 -8.58
N ALA A 222 3.43 -0.09 -8.60
CA ALA A 222 4.35 0.26 -7.53
C ALA A 222 4.92 1.67 -7.78
N ALA A 223 4.10 2.69 -7.55
CA ALA A 223 4.48 4.09 -7.68
C ALA A 223 3.97 4.87 -6.48
N SER A 224 4.89 5.50 -5.74
CA SER A 224 4.53 6.41 -4.63
C SER A 224 4.12 7.80 -5.11
N GLY A 225 4.09 8.03 -6.43
CA GLY A 225 3.66 9.22 -7.12
C GLY A 225 2.33 9.03 -7.88
N ASN A 226 2.17 9.77 -8.97
CA ASN A 226 1.02 9.64 -9.86
C ASN A 226 0.98 8.27 -10.55
N SER A 227 -0.20 7.72 -10.74
CA SER A 227 -0.37 6.42 -11.39
C SER A 227 -1.62 6.36 -12.25
N VAL A 228 -1.64 5.41 -13.17
CA VAL A 228 -2.80 5.08 -14.00
C VAL A 228 -3.02 3.57 -14.00
N LEU A 229 -4.27 3.17 -13.84
CA LEU A 229 -4.78 1.82 -14.00
C LEU A 229 -5.90 1.85 -15.04
N ALA A 230 -5.92 0.86 -15.93
CA ALA A 230 -6.95 0.77 -16.96
C ALA A 230 -7.38 -0.69 -17.19
N LEU A 231 -8.68 -0.86 -17.46
CA LEU A 231 -9.24 -2.07 -18.04
C LEU A 231 -9.85 -1.70 -19.38
N GLN A 232 -9.46 -2.40 -20.42
CA GLN A 232 -9.99 -2.18 -21.77
C GLN A 232 -10.43 -3.49 -22.42
N ARG A 233 -11.60 -3.47 -23.06
CA ARG A 233 -12.12 -4.53 -23.92
C ARG A 233 -12.81 -3.90 -25.12
N ASN A 234 -12.67 -4.48 -26.29
CA ASN A 234 -13.42 -4.10 -27.47
C ASN A 234 -13.77 -5.33 -28.31
N GLY A 235 -14.57 -5.16 -29.34
CA GLY A 235 -15.05 -6.26 -30.17
C GLY A 235 -14.00 -6.89 -31.10
N ALA A 236 -12.78 -6.33 -31.19
CA ALA A 236 -11.72 -6.84 -32.07
C ALA A 236 -10.55 -7.46 -31.28
N GLU A 237 -10.31 -6.98 -30.08
CA GLU A 237 -9.18 -7.38 -29.23
C GLU A 237 -9.69 -7.81 -27.85
N GLY A 238 -9.11 -8.87 -27.28
CA GLY A 238 -9.49 -9.40 -25.98
C GLY A 238 -9.29 -8.42 -24.82
N PRO A 239 -9.92 -8.67 -23.67
CA PRO A 239 -9.82 -7.80 -22.52
C PRO A 239 -8.42 -7.83 -21.92
N ARG A 240 -8.01 -6.68 -21.36
CA ARG A 240 -6.69 -6.48 -20.78
C ARG A 240 -6.72 -5.53 -19.60
N LEU A 241 -5.78 -5.72 -18.66
CA LEU A 241 -5.41 -4.74 -17.66
C LEU A 241 -4.15 -4.01 -18.11
N CYS A 242 -4.08 -2.71 -17.85
CA CYS A 242 -2.93 -1.87 -18.11
C CYS A 242 -2.61 -1.04 -16.87
N GLY A 243 -1.33 -0.72 -16.69
CA GLY A 243 -0.91 0.17 -15.59
C GLY A 243 0.48 0.73 -15.77
N GLY A 244 0.71 1.87 -15.16
CA GLY A 244 1.99 2.57 -15.18
C GLY A 244 1.96 3.87 -14.41
N GLU A 245 3.01 4.66 -14.54
CA GLU A 245 3.05 6.03 -14.03
C GLU A 245 2.22 6.96 -14.91
N LEU A 246 1.48 7.87 -14.28
CA LEU A 246 0.81 8.95 -14.98
C LEU A 246 1.77 10.14 -15.04
N LEU A 247 2.33 10.37 -16.21
CA LEU A 247 3.24 11.48 -16.47
C LEU A 247 2.46 12.75 -16.78
N LEU A 248 2.96 13.88 -16.27
CA LEU A 248 2.46 15.20 -16.66
C LEU A 248 3.04 15.60 -18.02
N PRO A 249 2.36 16.45 -18.80
CA PRO A 249 2.84 16.84 -20.12
C PRO A 249 4.24 17.47 -20.07
N GLY A 250 5.19 16.92 -20.82
CA GLY A 250 6.55 17.43 -20.87
C GLY A 250 7.45 17.03 -19.70
N GLU A 251 6.99 16.12 -18.84
CA GLU A 251 7.73 15.73 -17.64
C GLU A 251 8.98 14.89 -17.93
N ILE A 252 8.90 14.00 -18.91
CA ILE A 252 10.01 13.15 -19.33
C ILE A 252 10.43 13.49 -20.75
N VAL A 253 11.60 14.08 -20.87
CA VAL A 253 12.26 14.39 -22.15
C VAL A 253 13.60 13.67 -22.17
N LEU A 254 13.76 12.70 -23.07
CA LEU A 254 14.97 11.90 -23.19
C LEU A 254 15.87 12.49 -24.28
N THR A 255 17.04 12.98 -23.92
CA THR A 255 18.12 13.29 -24.87
C THR A 255 18.81 12.01 -25.34
N GLU A 256 19.72 12.11 -26.31
CA GLU A 256 20.44 10.94 -26.85
C GLU A 256 21.15 10.15 -25.73
N GLY A 257 20.88 8.85 -25.67
CA GLY A 257 21.43 7.93 -24.67
C GLY A 257 20.68 7.91 -23.33
N GLU A 258 19.78 8.85 -23.07
CA GLU A 258 19.00 8.83 -21.84
C GLU A 258 17.86 7.80 -21.87
N SER A 259 17.49 7.34 -20.67
CA SER A 259 16.46 6.31 -20.49
C SER A 259 15.45 6.71 -19.41
N TYR A 260 14.22 6.27 -19.63
CA TYR A 260 13.15 6.30 -18.63
C TYR A 260 12.72 4.87 -18.29
N ALA A 261 12.70 4.53 -17.02
CA ALA A 261 12.15 3.29 -16.51
C ALA A 261 10.76 3.51 -15.92
N SER A 262 9.75 2.78 -16.43
CA SER A 262 8.44 2.78 -15.80
C SER A 262 8.52 2.18 -14.39
N PRO A 263 7.57 2.48 -13.49
CA PRO A 263 7.47 1.75 -12.24
C PRO A 263 7.25 0.26 -12.49
N TRP A 264 7.54 -0.56 -11.47
CA TRP A 264 7.15 -1.96 -11.50
C TRP A 264 5.61 -2.09 -11.44
N VAL A 265 5.09 -2.93 -12.30
CA VAL A 265 3.69 -3.33 -12.31
C VAL A 265 3.62 -4.77 -11.82
N PHE A 266 2.97 -4.99 -10.69
CA PHE A 266 2.77 -6.31 -10.11
C PHE A 266 1.54 -6.97 -10.71
N VAL A 267 1.66 -8.26 -11.01
CA VAL A 267 0.58 -9.07 -11.57
C VAL A 267 0.46 -10.36 -10.77
N VAL A 268 -0.76 -10.69 -10.33
CA VAL A 268 -1.04 -11.92 -9.60
C VAL A 268 -2.31 -12.55 -10.13
N ALA A 269 -2.24 -13.83 -10.48
CA ALA A 269 -3.39 -14.64 -10.88
C ALA A 269 -3.71 -15.69 -9.82
N ALA A 270 -4.99 -15.91 -9.54
CA ALA A 270 -5.47 -16.93 -8.62
C ALA A 270 -6.81 -17.52 -9.12
N ASP A 271 -7.09 -18.77 -8.76
CA ASP A 271 -8.32 -19.49 -9.07
C ASP A 271 -9.25 -19.65 -7.85
N ASP A 272 -8.78 -19.24 -6.69
CA ASP A 272 -9.43 -19.37 -5.39
C ASP A 272 -9.68 -18.02 -4.68
N GLY A 273 -9.72 -16.92 -5.43
CA GLY A 273 -10.18 -15.61 -4.96
C GLY A 273 -9.10 -14.69 -4.42
N LEU A 274 -9.58 -13.62 -3.78
CA LEU A 274 -8.79 -12.45 -3.35
C LEU A 274 -7.75 -12.76 -2.28
N ASP A 275 -8.00 -13.75 -1.40
CA ASP A 275 -7.05 -14.09 -0.33
C ASP A 275 -5.76 -14.71 -0.87
N SER A 276 -5.81 -15.37 -2.02
CA SER A 276 -4.62 -15.89 -2.68
C SER A 276 -3.80 -14.77 -3.34
N ILE A 277 -4.46 -13.75 -3.91
CA ILE A 277 -3.77 -12.52 -4.35
C ILE A 277 -3.01 -11.88 -3.18
N ALA A 278 -3.71 -11.66 -2.05
CA ALA A 278 -3.10 -11.08 -0.86
C ALA A 278 -1.93 -11.94 -0.34
N ALA A 279 -2.11 -13.26 -0.28
CA ALA A 279 -1.07 -14.19 0.19
C ALA A 279 0.21 -14.13 -0.67
N ALA A 280 0.08 -14.02 -2.00
CA ALA A 280 1.22 -13.87 -2.90
C ALA A 280 1.99 -12.58 -2.62
N LEU A 281 1.28 -11.44 -2.53
CA LEU A 281 1.89 -10.13 -2.24
C LEU A 281 2.51 -10.08 -0.85
N HIS A 282 1.85 -10.62 0.18
CA HIS A 282 2.37 -10.67 1.55
C HIS A 282 3.63 -11.55 1.64
N THR A 283 3.68 -12.66 0.90
CA THR A 283 4.87 -13.53 0.88
C THR A 283 6.07 -12.80 0.26
N TRP A 284 5.86 -12.05 -0.83
CA TRP A 284 6.90 -11.20 -1.39
C TRP A 284 7.35 -10.13 -0.39
N GLN A 285 6.43 -9.40 0.26
CA GLN A 285 6.75 -8.37 1.23
C GLN A 285 7.59 -8.91 2.39
N ARG A 286 7.29 -10.12 2.86
CA ARG A 286 8.06 -10.82 3.89
C ARG A 286 9.46 -11.23 3.46
N SER A 287 9.75 -11.26 2.17
CA SER A 287 11.09 -11.50 1.63
C SER A 287 11.96 -10.22 1.50
N LEU A 288 11.37 -9.05 1.71
CA LEU A 288 12.08 -7.78 1.59
C LEU A 288 13.07 -7.56 2.73
N GLY A 289 14.21 -6.96 2.43
CA GLY A 289 15.19 -6.58 3.45
C GLY A 289 14.67 -5.53 4.45
N ALA A 290 13.63 -4.77 4.09
CA ALA A 290 12.96 -3.82 4.96
C ALA A 290 11.84 -4.46 5.80
N HIS A 291 11.52 -5.75 5.61
CA HIS A 291 10.46 -6.40 6.38
C HIS A 291 10.74 -6.32 7.89
N PRO A 292 9.78 -5.86 8.70
CA PRO A 292 9.98 -5.76 10.14
C PRO A 292 10.08 -7.16 10.76
N ALA A 293 11.22 -7.48 11.38
CA ALA A 293 11.40 -8.75 12.10
C ALA A 293 10.40 -8.90 13.26
N ARG A 294 10.02 -7.77 13.86
CA ARG A 294 9.03 -7.67 14.94
C ARG A 294 8.47 -6.26 14.97
N GLN A 295 7.15 -6.12 14.97
CA GLN A 295 6.50 -4.82 15.22
C GLN A 295 6.32 -4.61 16.72
N PRO A 296 6.92 -3.56 17.30
CA PRO A 296 6.66 -3.15 18.67
C PRO A 296 5.21 -2.69 18.86
N VAL A 297 4.65 -2.92 20.06
CA VAL A 297 3.42 -2.25 20.48
C VAL A 297 3.72 -0.77 20.64
N THR A 298 3.08 0.07 19.83
CA THR A 298 3.39 1.50 19.73
C THR A 298 2.34 2.34 20.42
N LEU A 299 2.74 3.34 21.24
CA LEU A 299 1.86 4.44 21.63
C LEU A 299 2.27 5.68 20.81
N ASN A 300 1.30 6.31 20.16
CA ASN A 300 1.46 7.61 19.51
C ASN A 300 0.72 8.66 20.33
N VAL A 301 1.35 9.82 20.58
CA VAL A 301 0.79 10.84 21.47
C VAL A 301 -0.17 11.80 20.79
N TRP A 302 -0.38 11.71 19.45
CA TRP A 302 -1.15 12.72 18.72
C TRP A 302 -2.54 12.96 19.33
N GLU A 303 -3.39 11.97 19.44
CA GLU A 303 -4.71 12.16 20.04
C GLU A 303 -4.70 12.35 21.58
N ALA A 304 -3.55 12.17 22.23
CA ALA A 304 -3.43 12.44 23.66
C ALA A 304 -3.13 13.90 23.98
N VAL A 305 -2.27 14.55 23.19
CA VAL A 305 -1.77 15.89 23.52
C VAL A 305 -1.85 16.90 22.37
N TYR A 306 -2.02 16.43 21.12
CA TYR A 306 -1.91 17.27 19.92
C TYR A 306 -0.63 18.13 19.96
N PHE A 307 -0.75 19.46 19.83
CA PHE A 307 0.38 20.41 19.89
C PHE A 307 0.77 20.83 21.32
N ASP A 308 0.04 20.36 22.35
CA ASP A 308 0.29 20.75 23.76
C ASP A 308 1.32 19.81 24.39
N HIS A 309 2.59 20.03 24.02
CA HIS A 309 3.71 19.26 24.53
C HIS A 309 4.18 19.79 25.89
N ASP A 310 3.80 19.10 26.97
CA ASP A 310 4.29 19.32 28.33
C ASP A 310 5.10 18.10 28.76
N LEU A 311 6.34 18.33 29.23
CA LEU A 311 7.29 17.28 29.58
C LEU A 311 6.78 16.37 30.69
N ASP A 312 6.19 16.94 31.75
CA ASP A 312 5.73 16.15 32.90
C ASP A 312 4.50 15.32 32.53
N ARG A 313 3.58 15.87 31.71
CA ARG A 313 2.44 15.13 31.15
C ARG A 313 2.89 13.97 30.26
N LEU A 314 3.87 14.23 29.38
CA LEU A 314 4.40 13.20 28.49
C LEU A 314 5.16 12.09 29.22
N ARG A 315 5.90 12.43 30.30
CA ARG A 315 6.50 11.43 31.19
C ARG A 315 5.46 10.57 31.89
N GLY A 316 4.41 11.20 32.44
CA GLY A 316 3.31 10.48 33.05
C GLY A 316 2.60 9.54 32.07
N LEU A 317 2.42 9.97 30.80
CA LEU A 317 1.87 9.15 29.74
C LEU A 317 2.81 7.98 29.38
N ALA A 318 4.14 8.22 29.34
CA ALA A 318 5.15 7.19 29.10
C ALA A 318 5.18 6.13 30.22
N ASP A 319 5.04 6.55 31.48
CA ASP A 319 4.95 5.62 32.61
C ASP A 319 3.73 4.70 32.51
N LEU A 320 2.56 5.26 32.17
CA LEU A 320 1.35 4.48 31.95
C LEU A 320 1.47 3.56 30.73
N ALA A 321 2.11 4.05 29.67
CA ALA A 321 2.40 3.24 28.47
C ALA A 321 3.28 2.03 28.82
N ALA A 322 4.35 2.21 29.59
CA ALA A 322 5.20 1.13 30.07
C ALA A 322 4.42 0.16 30.95
N GLN A 323 3.58 0.67 31.85
CA GLN A 323 2.72 -0.16 32.72
C GLN A 323 1.79 -1.08 31.93
N VAL A 324 1.17 -0.58 30.86
CA VAL A 324 0.29 -1.42 30.02
C VAL A 324 1.05 -2.29 29.00
N GLY A 325 2.38 -2.16 28.95
CA GLY A 325 3.25 -3.02 28.16
C GLY A 325 3.54 -2.51 26.74
N VAL A 326 3.45 -1.20 26.50
CA VAL A 326 3.94 -0.56 25.26
C VAL A 326 5.44 -0.82 25.07
N GLU A 327 5.87 -0.94 23.83
CA GLU A 327 7.27 -1.21 23.46
C GLU A 327 7.91 -0.04 22.69
N ARG A 328 7.11 0.93 22.19
CA ARG A 328 7.56 2.12 21.48
C ARG A 328 6.66 3.32 21.81
N PHE A 329 7.25 4.44 22.16
CA PHE A 329 6.58 5.71 22.43
C PHE A 329 6.92 6.70 21.33
N VAL A 330 5.94 7.27 20.63
CA VAL A 330 6.16 8.18 19.49
C VAL A 330 5.66 9.56 19.83
N LEU A 331 6.59 10.53 19.88
CA LEU A 331 6.31 11.96 19.97
C LEU A 331 5.92 12.45 18.56
N ASP A 332 4.66 12.83 18.41
CA ASP A 332 4.07 13.27 17.15
C ASP A 332 4.31 14.76 16.88
N ASP A 333 3.54 15.38 15.99
CA ASP A 333 3.67 16.78 15.56
C ASP A 333 3.62 17.77 16.75
N GLY A 334 4.45 18.83 16.73
CA GLY A 334 4.45 19.88 17.75
C GLY A 334 5.77 20.07 18.53
N TRP A 335 6.82 19.26 18.31
CA TRP A 335 8.07 19.32 19.08
C TRP A 335 9.05 20.38 18.57
N PHE A 336 8.91 20.86 17.34
CA PHE A 336 9.87 21.77 16.70
C PHE A 336 9.45 23.23 16.78
N ARG A 337 10.38 24.10 16.44
CA ARG A 337 10.29 25.56 16.61
C ARG A 337 9.07 26.15 15.93
N GLY A 338 8.30 26.94 16.68
CA GLY A 338 7.13 27.66 16.18
C GLY A 338 5.90 26.80 15.92
N ARG A 339 5.98 25.48 16.09
CA ARG A 339 4.89 24.55 15.80
C ARG A 339 3.93 24.41 16.97
N ARG A 340 3.03 25.40 17.12
CA ARG A 340 1.98 25.40 18.18
C ARG A 340 0.58 25.13 17.62
N ASP A 341 0.46 25.14 16.31
CA ASP A 341 -0.70 24.76 15.50
C ASP A 341 -0.24 24.37 14.10
N ASP A 342 -1.17 24.13 13.17
CA ASP A 342 -0.86 23.71 11.80
C ASP A 342 -0.56 24.86 10.83
N HIS A 343 -0.49 26.12 11.30
CA HIS A 343 -0.28 27.29 10.45
C HIS A 343 1.20 27.66 10.29
N ALA A 344 2.07 27.23 11.22
CA ALA A 344 3.45 27.66 11.28
C ALA A 344 4.43 26.51 11.54
N GLY A 345 5.72 26.76 11.31
CA GLY A 345 6.85 25.96 11.76
C GLY A 345 7.28 24.82 10.84
N LEU A 346 6.45 24.30 9.92
CA LEU A 346 6.91 23.25 8.98
C LEU A 346 8.08 23.76 8.14
N GLY A 347 9.16 22.96 8.07
CA GLY A 347 10.44 23.31 7.47
C GLY A 347 11.51 23.63 8.49
N ASP A 348 11.14 24.15 9.67
CA ASP A 348 12.06 24.54 10.74
C ASP A 348 12.31 23.36 11.70
N TRP A 349 13.00 22.35 11.23
CA TRP A 349 13.28 21.10 11.97
C TRP A 349 14.33 21.32 13.08
N TYR A 350 14.07 22.26 13.98
CA TYR A 350 14.86 22.55 15.19
C TYR A 350 14.00 22.33 16.42
N VAL A 351 14.54 21.69 17.45
CA VAL A 351 13.83 21.55 18.73
C VAL A 351 13.43 22.93 19.24
N ASP A 352 12.18 23.06 19.65
CA ASP A 352 11.66 24.33 20.18
C ASP A 352 12.18 24.57 21.63
N GLU A 353 13.12 25.47 21.78
CA GLU A 353 13.73 25.77 23.07
C GLU A 353 12.74 26.35 24.09
N ALA A 354 11.61 26.93 23.65
CA ALA A 354 10.57 27.44 24.53
C ALA A 354 9.75 26.32 25.19
N VAL A 355 9.62 25.18 24.51
CA VAL A 355 8.91 23.99 25.02
C VAL A 355 9.88 22.97 25.59
N TRP A 356 11.07 22.86 25.00
CA TRP A 356 12.09 21.88 25.31
C TRP A 356 13.41 22.61 25.70
N PRO A 357 13.47 23.31 26.83
CA PRO A 357 14.66 24.13 27.20
C PRO A 357 15.95 23.30 27.35
N ASP A 358 15.82 22.01 27.68
CA ASP A 358 16.93 21.07 27.80
C ASP A 358 17.01 20.10 26.59
N GLY A 359 16.36 20.45 25.46
CA GLY A 359 16.24 19.58 24.28
C GLY A 359 15.29 18.39 24.51
N LEU A 360 15.34 17.42 23.60
CA LEU A 360 14.50 16.22 23.68
C LEU A 360 15.09 15.12 24.60
N ALA A 361 16.36 15.25 25.04
CA ALA A 361 17.00 14.22 25.87
C ALA A 361 16.19 13.86 27.13
N PRO A 362 15.56 14.79 27.86
CA PRO A 362 14.81 14.44 29.06
C PRO A 362 13.61 13.51 28.85
N ILE A 363 12.94 13.55 27.70
CA ILE A 363 11.86 12.62 27.38
C ILE A 363 12.39 11.35 26.75
N ILE A 364 13.42 11.41 25.91
CA ILE A 364 14.07 10.27 25.29
C ILE A 364 14.65 9.32 26.34
N ASP A 365 15.43 9.87 27.27
CA ASP A 365 16.05 9.11 28.35
C ASP A 365 14.99 8.45 29.24
N HIS A 366 13.93 9.18 29.60
CA HIS A 366 12.81 8.65 30.39
C HIS A 366 12.12 7.47 29.70
N VAL A 367 11.85 7.58 28.39
CA VAL A 367 11.25 6.51 27.60
C VAL A 367 12.17 5.29 27.52
N HIS A 368 13.48 5.50 27.30
CA HIS A 368 14.45 4.41 27.26
C HIS A 368 14.65 3.75 28.63
N GLU A 369 14.68 4.53 29.72
CA GLU A 369 14.74 4.00 31.10
C GLU A 369 13.52 3.13 31.43
N ALA A 370 12.35 3.47 30.87
CA ALA A 370 11.15 2.66 30.94
C ALA A 370 11.17 1.40 30.04
N GLY A 371 12.25 1.19 29.28
CA GLY A 371 12.46 0.01 28.41
C GLY A 371 11.74 0.08 27.06
N MET A 372 11.32 1.25 26.63
CA MET A 372 10.65 1.48 25.35
C MET A 372 11.59 2.12 24.34
N GLN A 373 11.32 1.91 23.03
CA GLN A 373 11.90 2.68 21.94
C GLN A 373 11.28 4.08 21.90
N PHE A 374 12.06 5.08 21.45
CA PHE A 374 11.56 6.43 21.20
C PHE A 374 11.41 6.71 19.71
N GLY A 375 10.26 7.24 19.30
CA GLY A 375 9.96 7.65 17.93
C GLY A 375 9.68 9.13 17.81
N LEU A 376 9.92 9.68 16.61
CA LEU A 376 9.73 11.10 16.32
C LEU A 376 9.02 11.28 14.97
N TRP A 377 8.05 12.21 14.93
CA TRP A 377 7.30 12.57 13.73
C TRP A 377 8.04 13.64 12.91
N PHE A 378 7.95 13.52 11.58
CA PHE A 378 8.42 14.51 10.62
C PHE A 378 7.47 14.61 9.42
N GLU A 379 7.36 15.80 8.84
CA GLU A 379 6.73 16.06 7.54
C GLU A 379 7.72 16.85 6.65
N PRO A 380 8.83 16.24 6.21
CA PRO A 380 9.96 16.99 5.68
C PRO A 380 9.78 17.49 4.25
N GLU A 381 8.77 17.01 3.54
CA GLU A 381 8.47 17.43 2.17
C GLU A 381 7.62 18.71 2.12
N MET A 382 7.14 19.19 3.27
CA MET A 382 6.23 20.34 3.37
C MET A 382 6.88 21.52 4.09
N VAL A 383 6.33 22.71 3.83
CA VAL A 383 6.75 23.95 4.47
C VAL A 383 5.55 24.86 4.70
N ASN A 384 5.49 25.55 5.84
CA ASN A 384 4.52 26.61 6.03
C ASN A 384 5.07 27.94 5.49
N PRO A 385 4.24 28.84 4.96
CA PRO A 385 4.65 30.20 4.69
C PRO A 385 5.18 30.93 5.93
N ASP A 386 4.63 30.62 7.10
CA ASP A 386 5.16 31.09 8.39
C ASP A 386 6.17 30.09 8.95
N SER A 387 7.35 30.09 8.33
CA SER A 387 8.55 29.37 8.78
C SER A 387 9.80 30.18 8.42
N ASP A 388 10.88 29.96 9.14
CA ASP A 388 12.17 30.60 8.84
C ASP A 388 12.73 30.08 7.51
N LEU A 389 12.53 28.81 7.23
CA LEU A 389 12.94 28.19 5.97
C LEU A 389 12.28 28.88 4.78
N TYR A 390 10.96 29.05 4.78
CA TYR A 390 10.27 29.69 3.66
C TYR A 390 10.62 31.16 3.52
N ARG A 391 10.79 31.89 4.63
CA ARG A 391 11.27 33.29 4.60
C ARG A 391 12.66 33.43 3.98
N ALA A 392 13.53 32.46 4.22
CA ALA A 392 14.89 32.44 3.68
C ALA A 392 14.93 31.99 2.21
N HIS A 393 14.06 31.04 1.82
CA HIS A 393 14.06 30.36 0.52
C HIS A 393 12.65 30.21 -0.05
N PRO A 394 11.96 31.32 -0.41
CA PRO A 394 10.63 31.24 -0.98
C PRO A 394 10.59 30.59 -2.38
N ASP A 395 11.74 30.48 -3.04
CA ASP A 395 11.97 29.81 -4.31
C ASP A 395 12.18 28.28 -4.22
N TRP A 396 12.16 27.72 -3.00
CA TRP A 396 12.33 26.29 -2.76
C TRP A 396 11.03 25.48 -2.81
N VAL A 397 9.92 26.10 -3.17
CA VAL A 397 8.62 25.42 -3.24
C VAL A 397 8.24 25.08 -4.68
N LEU A 398 7.57 23.95 -4.88
CA LEU A 398 6.98 23.60 -6.17
C LEU A 398 5.92 24.62 -6.55
N SER A 399 5.98 25.10 -7.80
CA SER A 399 5.06 26.06 -8.38
C SER A 399 5.01 25.88 -9.90
N ALA A 400 3.85 26.04 -10.52
CA ALA A 400 3.70 25.99 -11.97
C ALA A 400 4.06 27.32 -12.67
N ARG A 401 4.31 28.38 -11.90
CA ARG A 401 4.64 29.71 -12.41
C ARG A 401 5.20 30.58 -11.27
N ASP A 402 5.75 31.74 -11.61
CA ASP A 402 6.31 32.70 -10.65
C ASP A 402 5.20 33.36 -9.82
N GLN A 403 4.61 32.61 -8.92
CA GLN A 403 3.64 33.05 -7.90
C GLN A 403 3.56 32.04 -6.77
N VAL A 404 3.09 32.47 -5.59
CA VAL A 404 2.80 31.58 -4.48
C VAL A 404 1.68 30.60 -4.85
N PRO A 405 1.90 29.27 -4.77
CA PRO A 405 0.87 28.29 -5.08
C PRO A 405 -0.31 28.35 -4.11
N LEU A 406 -1.42 27.73 -4.50
CA LEU A 406 -2.58 27.55 -3.63
C LEU A 406 -2.17 26.75 -2.38
N LEU A 407 -2.50 27.29 -1.20
CA LEU A 407 -2.31 26.59 0.06
C LEU A 407 -3.34 25.46 0.21
N GLN A 408 -2.88 24.35 0.73
CA GLN A 408 -3.73 23.26 1.24
C GLN A 408 -3.21 22.87 2.62
N ARG A 409 -4.08 22.83 3.63
CA ARG A 409 -3.70 22.64 5.04
C ARG A 409 -2.61 23.62 5.51
N ASN A 410 -2.69 24.88 5.08
CA ASN A 410 -1.71 25.95 5.38
C ASN A 410 -0.27 25.63 4.93
N GLN A 411 -0.07 24.71 3.98
CA GLN A 411 1.21 24.18 3.57
C GLN A 411 1.50 24.42 2.09
N LEU A 412 2.79 24.44 1.77
CA LEU A 412 3.39 24.36 0.44
C LEU A 412 4.29 23.12 0.37
N VAL A 413 4.62 22.65 -0.83
CA VAL A 413 5.51 21.50 -1.04
C VAL A 413 6.90 22.00 -1.39
N LEU A 414 7.92 21.50 -0.70
CA LEU A 414 9.33 21.75 -1.04
C LEU A 414 9.69 21.03 -2.35
N ASP A 415 10.45 21.71 -3.20
CA ASP A 415 10.98 21.16 -4.44
C ASP A 415 12.19 20.26 -4.19
N LEU A 416 11.95 18.98 -3.89
CA LEU A 416 13.02 18.00 -3.68
C LEU A 416 13.84 17.73 -4.96
N THR A 417 13.41 18.22 -6.12
CA THR A 417 14.17 18.11 -7.36
C THR A 417 15.31 19.12 -7.41
N ASN A 418 15.23 20.17 -6.58
CA ASN A 418 16.34 21.08 -6.31
C ASN A 418 17.34 20.40 -5.36
N PRO A 419 18.60 20.14 -5.78
CA PRO A 419 19.59 19.49 -4.93
C PRO A 419 19.83 20.21 -3.58
N GLU A 420 19.74 21.54 -3.55
CA GLU A 420 19.94 22.34 -2.33
C GLU A 420 18.90 22.01 -1.26
N VAL A 421 17.65 21.77 -1.67
CA VAL A 421 16.55 21.34 -0.78
C VAL A 421 16.82 19.93 -0.23
N GLY A 422 17.17 19.00 -1.14
CA GLY A 422 17.48 17.62 -0.76
C GLY A 422 18.66 17.56 0.22
N ASP A 423 19.74 18.31 -0.04
CA ASP A 423 20.91 18.37 0.82
C ASP A 423 20.60 19.00 2.19
N TYR A 424 19.80 20.08 2.22
CA TYR A 424 19.33 20.70 3.46
C TYR A 424 18.54 19.72 4.32
N LEU A 425 17.53 19.07 3.75
CA LEU A 425 16.70 18.13 4.49
C LEU A 425 17.51 16.93 4.99
N LEU A 426 18.37 16.38 4.13
CA LEU A 426 19.23 15.26 4.51
C LEU A 426 20.15 15.63 5.67
N ALA A 427 20.81 16.80 5.60
CA ALA A 427 21.70 17.27 6.67
C ALA A 427 20.93 17.52 7.97
N ARG A 428 19.75 18.12 7.88
CA ARG A 428 18.94 18.48 9.04
C ARG A 428 18.39 17.27 9.78
N LEU A 429 17.83 16.30 9.04
CA LEU A 429 17.31 15.06 9.60
C LEU A 429 18.43 14.15 10.12
N ASP A 430 19.55 14.05 9.38
CA ASP A 430 20.74 13.30 9.80
C ASP A 430 21.32 13.83 11.13
N GLU A 431 21.40 15.17 11.29
CA GLU A 431 21.86 15.79 12.53
C GLU A 431 20.91 15.47 13.69
N LEU A 432 19.59 15.60 13.50
CA LEU A 432 18.61 15.28 14.53
C LEU A 432 18.69 13.82 14.97
N LEU A 433 18.76 12.89 14.03
CA LEU A 433 18.86 11.46 14.32
C LEU A 433 20.22 11.07 14.93
N SER A 434 21.30 11.82 14.62
CA SER A 434 22.63 11.59 15.17
C SER A 434 22.80 12.14 16.58
N LEU A 435 22.16 13.29 16.91
CA LEU A 435 22.26 13.94 18.21
C LEU A 435 21.27 13.38 19.25
N ASN A 436 20.21 12.75 18.78
CA ASN A 436 19.15 12.21 19.61
C ASN A 436 19.03 10.69 19.39
N ALA A 437 18.82 9.96 20.46
CA ALA A 437 18.65 8.51 20.39
C ALA A 437 17.24 8.13 19.90
N VAL A 438 16.96 8.42 18.64
CA VAL A 438 15.68 8.12 17.99
C VAL A 438 15.73 6.73 17.37
N ASP A 439 14.78 5.86 17.69
CA ASP A 439 14.67 4.50 17.18
C ASP A 439 13.67 4.37 16.01
N TYR A 440 12.82 5.39 15.82
CA TYR A 440 11.72 5.33 14.87
C TYR A 440 11.35 6.71 14.35
N VAL A 441 11.04 6.78 13.06
CA VAL A 441 10.57 7.98 12.37
C VAL A 441 9.20 7.73 11.76
N LYS A 442 8.20 8.52 12.14
CA LYS A 442 6.94 8.64 11.42
C LYS A 442 7.09 9.75 10.38
N TRP A 443 7.18 9.35 9.10
CA TRP A 443 7.32 10.27 7.97
C TRP A 443 5.97 10.57 7.37
N ASP A 444 5.51 11.79 7.49
CA ASP A 444 4.20 12.24 7.03
C ASP A 444 4.27 13.07 5.74
N HIS A 445 3.11 13.22 5.08
CA HIS A 445 2.94 13.95 3.83
C HIS A 445 1.47 14.43 3.72
N ASN A 446 1.17 15.63 4.23
CA ASN A 446 -0.22 16.05 4.44
C ASN A 446 -0.78 16.98 3.36
N ARG A 447 -0.11 17.12 2.24
CA ARG A 447 -0.55 17.99 1.14
C ARG A 447 -0.37 17.32 -0.21
N ASP A 448 -1.36 17.44 -1.09
CA ASP A 448 -1.24 17.00 -2.48
C ASP A 448 -0.31 17.91 -3.30
N LEU A 449 0.34 17.36 -4.32
CA LEU A 449 1.14 18.11 -5.28
C LEU A 449 0.23 18.77 -6.32
N LEU A 450 -0.41 19.88 -5.96
CA LEU A 450 -1.40 20.55 -6.80
C LEU A 450 -0.76 21.20 -8.05
N GLU A 451 0.34 21.90 -7.87
CA GLU A 451 1.08 22.60 -8.93
C GLU A 451 2.53 22.12 -8.93
N ALA A 452 2.74 20.87 -9.35
CA ALA A 452 4.02 20.19 -9.29
C ALA A 452 5.00 20.65 -10.39
N GLY A 453 5.24 21.94 -10.51
CA GLY A 453 6.29 22.54 -11.34
C GLY A 453 7.52 22.88 -10.50
N SER A 454 8.72 22.76 -11.04
CA SER A 454 9.97 23.09 -10.36
C SER A 454 10.52 24.42 -10.83
N PRO A 455 10.61 25.46 -9.96
CA PRO A 455 11.26 26.74 -10.33
C PRO A 455 12.71 26.54 -10.77
N LYS A 456 13.42 25.60 -10.19
CA LYS A 456 14.80 25.23 -10.58
C LYS A 456 14.90 24.74 -12.02
N HIS A 457 13.80 24.22 -12.58
CA HIS A 457 13.70 23.69 -13.93
C HIS A 457 12.69 24.49 -14.79
N GLU A 458 12.69 25.82 -14.66
CA GLU A 458 11.84 26.73 -15.44
C GLU A 458 10.35 26.39 -15.33
N PHE A 459 9.89 25.97 -14.15
CA PHE A 459 8.52 25.54 -13.84
C PHE A 459 8.06 24.28 -14.61
N ALA A 460 8.99 23.51 -15.17
CA ALA A 460 8.67 22.22 -15.80
C ALA A 460 8.02 21.26 -14.80
N PRO A 461 7.09 20.39 -15.24
CA PRO A 461 6.47 19.37 -14.39
C PRO A 461 7.50 18.50 -13.71
N ALA A 462 7.25 18.16 -12.44
CA ALA A 462 8.26 17.55 -11.57
C ALA A 462 7.72 16.42 -10.67
N ALA A 463 6.48 15.94 -10.87
CA ALA A 463 5.88 14.91 -10.01
C ALA A 463 6.73 13.60 -9.99
N HIS A 464 7.19 13.13 -11.15
CA HIS A 464 8.09 11.99 -11.28
C HIS A 464 9.42 12.22 -10.52
N ARG A 465 10.06 13.36 -10.80
CA ARG A 465 11.37 13.68 -10.18
C ARG A 465 11.25 13.91 -8.67
N GLN A 466 10.15 14.51 -8.22
CA GLN A 466 9.81 14.70 -6.79
C GLN A 466 9.71 13.36 -6.08
N ASN A 467 8.94 12.43 -6.63
CA ASN A 467 8.80 11.08 -6.09
C ASN A 467 10.15 10.33 -6.05
N ALA A 468 10.93 10.39 -7.13
CA ALA A 468 12.27 9.81 -7.16
C ALA A 468 13.20 10.45 -6.12
N ALA A 469 13.09 11.76 -5.88
CA ALA A 469 13.87 12.47 -4.87
C ALA A 469 13.48 12.06 -3.44
N PHE A 470 12.19 11.89 -3.16
CA PHE A 470 11.70 11.35 -1.90
C PHE A 470 12.32 9.98 -1.60
N HIS A 471 12.27 9.04 -2.55
CA HIS A 471 12.86 7.71 -2.37
C HIS A 471 14.39 7.76 -2.17
N ARG A 472 15.09 8.67 -2.85
CA ARG A 472 16.54 8.87 -2.62
C ARG A 472 16.84 9.42 -1.24
N LEU A 473 16.08 10.42 -0.78
CA LEU A 473 16.25 11.02 0.55
C LEU A 473 15.99 10.00 1.66
N LEU A 474 14.88 9.27 1.58
CA LEU A 474 14.54 8.21 2.52
C LEU A 474 15.62 7.11 2.53
N GLY A 475 16.05 6.66 1.34
CA GLY A 475 17.11 5.66 1.20
C GLY A 475 18.46 6.11 1.78
N ALA A 476 18.82 7.40 1.61
CA ALA A 476 20.04 7.97 2.17
C ALA A 476 20.00 8.03 3.70
N LEU A 477 18.87 8.42 4.29
CA LEU A 477 18.68 8.43 5.75
C LEU A 477 18.75 7.02 6.33
N ARG A 478 18.08 6.06 5.71
CA ARG A 478 18.12 4.64 6.12
C ARG A 478 19.55 4.06 6.07
N ALA A 479 20.32 4.42 5.05
CA ALA A 479 21.72 3.98 4.95
C ALA A 479 22.60 4.56 6.07
N ARG A 480 22.34 5.79 6.50
CA ARG A 480 23.05 6.43 7.61
C ARG A 480 22.58 5.94 8.98
N HIS A 481 21.29 5.67 9.11
CA HIS A 481 20.63 5.25 10.36
C HIS A 481 19.99 3.87 10.23
N PRO A 482 20.75 2.78 10.02
CA PRO A 482 20.21 1.45 9.71
C PRO A 482 19.45 0.77 10.86
N ARG A 483 19.48 1.37 12.06
CA ARG A 483 18.73 0.89 13.23
C ARG A 483 17.42 1.63 13.46
N VAL A 484 17.16 2.70 12.72
CA VAL A 484 15.93 3.48 12.78
C VAL A 484 14.89 2.86 11.87
N ASP A 485 13.73 2.51 12.43
CA ASP A 485 12.57 2.09 11.65
C ASP A 485 11.84 3.32 11.09
N PHE A 486 11.25 3.17 9.90
CA PHE A 486 10.47 4.24 9.25
C PHE A 486 9.03 3.81 9.03
N GLU A 487 8.10 4.72 9.29
CA GLU A 487 6.68 4.61 8.94
C GLU A 487 6.33 5.60 7.84
N SER A 488 5.61 5.15 6.82
CA SER A 488 4.98 6.02 5.84
C SER A 488 3.60 6.43 6.32
N CYS A 489 3.40 7.72 6.52
CA CYS A 489 2.12 8.38 6.70
C CYS A 489 1.90 9.38 5.56
N ALA A 490 0.67 9.62 5.15
CA ALA A 490 0.34 10.66 4.19
C ALA A 490 -1.13 11.07 4.32
N SER A 491 -1.46 11.90 5.29
CA SER A 491 -2.82 12.14 5.76
C SER A 491 -3.53 10.79 5.99
N GLY A 492 -2.95 9.97 6.83
CA GLY A 492 -3.33 8.56 6.93
C GLY A 492 -2.73 7.71 5.80
N GLY A 493 -3.58 7.01 5.07
CA GLY A 493 -3.21 5.99 4.09
C GLY A 493 -2.91 6.49 2.67
N GLY A 494 -2.61 7.77 2.48
CA GLY A 494 -2.44 8.36 1.13
C GLY A 494 -1.19 7.93 0.37
N ARG A 495 -0.16 7.38 1.04
CA ARG A 495 1.05 6.83 0.42
C ARG A 495 1.30 5.41 0.91
N ILE A 496 0.42 4.49 0.47
CA ILE A 496 0.54 3.05 0.70
C ILE A 496 0.56 2.36 -0.66
N ASP A 497 1.73 1.92 -1.08
CA ASP A 497 1.98 1.24 -2.34
C ASP A 497 3.13 0.23 -2.22
N LEU A 498 3.36 -0.55 -3.30
CA LEU A 498 4.37 -1.60 -3.30
C LEU A 498 5.81 -1.07 -3.49
N SER A 499 6.00 0.23 -3.82
CA SER A 499 7.32 0.84 -3.90
C SER A 499 7.79 1.34 -2.53
N VAL A 500 6.93 2.06 -1.78
CA VAL A 500 7.31 2.58 -0.47
C VAL A 500 7.58 1.45 0.52
N ILE A 501 6.87 0.31 0.39
CA ILE A 501 7.04 -0.85 1.28
C ILE A 501 8.43 -1.50 1.19
N GLU A 502 9.16 -1.28 0.09
CA GLU A 502 10.56 -1.72 -0.04
C GLU A 502 11.52 -0.95 0.89
N GLN A 503 11.06 0.18 1.45
CA GLN A 503 11.90 1.08 2.24
C GLN A 503 11.40 1.33 3.67
N VAL A 504 10.16 1.00 4.01
CA VAL A 504 9.59 1.27 5.34
C VAL A 504 9.23 -0.01 6.09
N GLN A 505 9.17 0.07 7.41
CA GLN A 505 8.81 -1.03 8.30
C GLN A 505 7.34 -0.98 8.70
N ARG A 506 6.67 0.17 8.48
CA ARG A 506 5.28 0.38 8.88
C ARG A 506 4.60 1.37 7.94
N VAL A 507 3.28 1.28 7.81
CA VAL A 507 2.45 2.28 7.15
C VAL A 507 1.32 2.68 8.08
N TRP A 508 1.03 3.98 8.17
CA TRP A 508 -0.16 4.46 8.86
C TRP A 508 -1.36 4.24 7.96
N THR A 509 -2.27 3.37 8.39
CA THR A 509 -3.35 2.86 7.53
C THR A 509 -4.40 3.92 7.22
N SER A 510 -4.71 4.78 8.21
CA SER A 510 -5.69 5.86 8.15
C SER A 510 -5.64 6.70 9.42
N ASP A 511 -5.93 8.00 9.32
CA ASP A 511 -6.15 8.88 10.47
C ASP A 511 -7.49 8.58 11.17
N MET A 512 -8.37 7.80 10.55
CA MET A 512 -9.56 7.28 11.21
C MET A 512 -9.19 6.32 12.34
N THR A 513 -9.47 6.66 13.58
CA THR A 513 -9.23 5.81 14.76
C THR A 513 -10.48 5.12 15.28
N ASP A 514 -11.68 5.48 14.77
CA ASP A 514 -12.92 4.76 15.05
C ASP A 514 -12.83 3.29 14.62
N ALA A 515 -12.93 2.37 15.59
CA ALA A 515 -12.71 0.95 15.35
C ALA A 515 -13.73 0.32 14.40
N LEU A 516 -14.97 0.81 14.32
CA LEU A 516 -15.95 0.29 13.37
C LEU A 516 -15.57 0.66 11.92
N SER A 517 -15.15 1.90 11.69
CA SER A 517 -14.65 2.35 10.40
C SER A 517 -13.34 1.61 10.01
N ARG A 518 -12.47 1.37 10.99
CA ARG A 518 -11.21 0.61 10.81
C ARG A 518 -11.43 -0.83 10.35
N GLN A 519 -12.57 -1.47 10.68
CA GLN A 519 -12.87 -2.81 10.16
C GLN A 519 -12.82 -2.84 8.63
N GLN A 520 -13.42 -1.86 7.95
CA GLN A 520 -13.38 -1.77 6.50
C GLN A 520 -11.99 -1.39 5.99
N ILE A 521 -11.40 -0.33 6.53
CA ILE A 521 -10.11 0.21 6.05
C ILE A 521 -9.02 -0.85 6.15
N GLN A 522 -8.89 -1.54 7.29
CA GLN A 522 -7.89 -2.59 7.50
C GLN A 522 -8.16 -3.83 6.63
N ARG A 523 -9.43 -4.25 6.49
CA ARG A 523 -9.83 -5.38 5.65
C ARG A 523 -9.35 -5.22 4.21
N TRP A 524 -9.48 -4.02 3.63
CA TRP A 524 -9.14 -3.77 2.25
C TRP A 524 -7.69 -3.29 2.05
N THR A 525 -7.07 -2.66 3.04
CA THR A 525 -5.63 -2.41 2.99
C THR A 525 -4.85 -3.72 3.02
N ALA A 526 -5.30 -4.70 3.80
CA ALA A 526 -4.70 -6.04 3.83
C ALA A 526 -4.88 -6.84 2.52
N GLN A 527 -5.61 -6.33 1.53
CA GLN A 527 -5.61 -6.90 0.17
C GLN A 527 -4.27 -6.67 -0.54
N LEU A 528 -3.61 -5.56 -0.25
CA LEU A 528 -2.35 -5.16 -0.87
C LEU A 528 -1.14 -5.35 0.06
N ILE A 529 -1.28 -5.02 1.34
CA ILE A 529 -0.17 -4.91 2.31
C ILE A 529 -0.35 -5.92 3.45
N ALA A 530 0.73 -6.59 3.82
CA ALA A 530 0.74 -7.57 4.91
C ALA A 530 0.40 -6.93 6.28
N PRO A 531 -0.38 -7.61 7.13
CA PRO A 531 -0.90 -7.04 8.37
C PRO A 531 0.15 -6.46 9.31
N GLU A 532 1.33 -7.04 9.36
CA GLU A 532 2.45 -6.58 10.19
C GLU A 532 2.97 -5.19 9.86
N TYR A 533 2.69 -4.68 8.65
CA TYR A 533 3.00 -3.29 8.28
C TYR A 533 1.90 -2.30 8.69
N LEU A 534 0.66 -2.77 8.90
CA LEU A 534 -0.52 -1.92 9.05
C LEU A 534 -0.65 -1.36 10.45
N GLY A 535 -0.32 -0.08 10.65
CA GLY A 535 -0.57 0.62 11.90
C GLY A 535 -2.05 0.56 12.30
N ALA A 536 -2.34 -0.05 13.46
CA ALA A 536 -3.69 -0.23 13.98
C ALA A 536 -3.72 0.10 15.47
N HIS A 537 -4.35 1.23 15.82
CA HIS A 537 -4.31 1.79 17.16
C HIS A 537 -5.64 1.66 17.89
N VAL A 538 -5.55 1.43 19.19
CA VAL A 538 -6.67 1.53 20.15
C VAL A 538 -6.85 3.00 20.47
N SER A 539 -7.93 3.60 19.99
CA SER A 539 -8.28 5.00 20.23
C SER A 539 -8.87 5.24 21.62
N SER A 540 -9.17 6.50 21.94
CA SER A 540 -9.99 6.87 23.09
C SER A 540 -11.38 6.20 23.04
N PRO A 541 -12.10 6.07 24.17
CA PRO A 541 -13.46 5.49 24.20
C PRO A 541 -14.41 6.13 23.22
N THR A 542 -14.37 7.46 23.11
CA THR A 542 -15.12 8.25 22.12
C THR A 542 -14.17 8.70 21.03
N SER A 543 -14.42 8.27 19.82
CA SER A 543 -13.60 8.63 18.66
C SER A 543 -13.64 10.13 18.39
N HIS A 544 -12.47 10.74 18.20
CA HIS A 544 -12.33 12.17 17.87
C HIS A 544 -12.94 12.50 16.49
N GLN A 545 -12.89 11.58 15.53
CA GLN A 545 -13.37 11.81 14.17
C GLN A 545 -14.89 11.64 14.03
N THR A 546 -15.48 10.68 14.74
CA THR A 546 -16.89 10.30 14.54
C THR A 546 -17.80 10.64 15.71
N GLY A 547 -17.25 10.89 16.90
CA GLY A 547 -17.99 11.04 18.15
C GLY A 547 -18.64 9.73 18.64
N ARG A 548 -18.36 8.58 18.01
CA ARG A 548 -18.88 7.26 18.41
C ARG A 548 -18.13 6.76 19.63
N THR A 549 -18.88 6.24 20.62
CA THR A 549 -18.31 5.60 21.81
C THR A 549 -18.33 4.10 21.65
N LEU A 550 -17.17 3.45 21.72
CA LEU A 550 -16.99 2.01 21.54
C LEU A 550 -16.34 1.38 22.78
N SER A 551 -16.68 0.10 23.04
CA SER A 551 -16.07 -0.64 24.13
C SER A 551 -14.56 -0.87 23.90
N LEU A 552 -13.78 -0.94 24.97
CA LEU A 552 -12.36 -1.23 24.87
C LEU A 552 -12.10 -2.56 24.15
N ASP A 553 -12.90 -3.59 24.38
CA ASP A 553 -12.72 -4.90 23.73
C ASP A 553 -12.93 -4.82 22.22
N PHE A 554 -13.91 -4.02 21.74
CA PHE A 554 -14.12 -3.85 20.30
C PHE A 554 -12.94 -3.08 19.66
N ARG A 555 -12.47 -1.99 20.29
CA ARG A 555 -11.33 -1.20 19.81
C ARG A 555 -10.06 -2.03 19.78
N ALA A 556 -9.74 -2.74 20.87
CA ALA A 556 -8.53 -3.53 20.99
C ALA A 556 -8.54 -4.78 20.08
N ALA A 557 -9.66 -5.49 19.96
CA ALA A 557 -9.77 -6.64 19.07
C ALA A 557 -9.71 -6.25 17.59
N THR A 558 -10.17 -5.05 17.23
CA THR A 558 -10.01 -4.49 15.88
C THR A 558 -8.55 -4.19 15.57
N ALA A 559 -7.81 -3.61 16.50
CA ALA A 559 -6.39 -3.29 16.34
C ALA A 559 -5.48 -4.55 16.33
N LEU A 560 -5.92 -5.64 16.95
CA LEU A 560 -5.10 -6.82 17.23
C LEU A 560 -4.45 -7.45 16.00
N PHE A 561 -5.12 -7.40 14.83
CA PHE A 561 -4.68 -8.08 13.62
C PHE A 561 -3.62 -7.31 12.81
N GLY A 562 -3.35 -6.05 13.15
CA GLY A 562 -2.30 -5.23 12.55
C GLY A 562 -1.07 -5.06 13.43
N ALA A 563 -0.23 -4.09 13.09
CA ALA A 563 0.82 -3.58 13.97
C ALA A 563 0.16 -2.79 15.11
N PHE A 564 -0.07 -3.49 16.21
CA PHE A 564 -0.87 -3.02 17.34
C PHE A 564 -0.27 -1.76 17.98
N GLY A 565 -1.13 -0.77 18.26
CA GLY A 565 -0.73 0.42 18.98
C GLY A 565 -1.88 1.02 19.79
N ILE A 566 -1.59 2.17 20.37
CA ILE A 566 -2.49 2.96 21.20
C ILE A 566 -2.39 4.42 20.76
N GLU A 567 -3.53 5.07 20.62
CA GLU A 567 -3.65 6.50 20.35
C GLU A 567 -4.77 7.05 21.22
N TRP A 568 -4.48 7.12 22.50
CA TRP A 568 -5.42 7.47 23.58
C TRP A 568 -4.63 8.13 24.73
N ASP A 569 -5.16 9.20 25.30
CA ASP A 569 -4.62 9.77 26.54
C ASP A 569 -4.88 8.81 27.70
N LEU A 570 -3.87 8.02 28.06
CA LEU A 570 -3.98 7.04 29.13
C LEU A 570 -4.10 7.68 30.50
N THR A 571 -3.83 8.98 30.64
CA THR A 571 -4.04 9.70 31.92
C THR A 571 -5.52 9.88 32.26
N ASP A 572 -6.39 9.83 31.23
CA ASP A 572 -7.85 9.86 31.38
C ASP A 572 -8.46 8.46 31.58
N ALA A 573 -7.66 7.39 31.45
CA ALA A 573 -8.13 6.03 31.57
C ALA A 573 -8.37 5.64 33.05
N SER A 574 -9.47 4.90 33.32
CA SER A 574 -9.65 4.32 34.64
C SER A 574 -8.60 3.21 34.92
N PRO A 575 -8.25 2.96 36.19
CA PRO A 575 -7.37 1.84 36.52
C PRO A 575 -7.87 0.50 35.97
N GLN A 576 -9.18 0.30 35.92
CA GLN A 576 -9.79 -0.91 35.36
C GLN A 576 -9.58 -0.99 33.82
N ASP A 577 -9.66 0.15 33.10
CA ASP A 577 -9.39 0.16 31.67
C ASP A 577 -7.91 -0.06 31.38
N LEU A 578 -6.99 0.47 32.18
CA LEU A 578 -5.55 0.21 32.08
C LEU A 578 -5.24 -1.27 32.25
N ASP A 579 -5.79 -1.93 33.28
CA ASP A 579 -5.62 -3.38 33.49
C ASP A 579 -6.17 -4.21 32.32
N ARG A 580 -7.33 -3.83 31.77
CA ARG A 580 -7.90 -4.51 30.60
C ARG A 580 -7.08 -4.26 29.34
N LEU A 581 -6.57 -3.04 29.14
CA LEU A 581 -5.70 -2.70 28.01
C LEU A 581 -4.38 -3.50 28.08
N ALA A 582 -3.76 -3.59 29.25
CA ALA A 582 -2.59 -4.43 29.49
C ALA A 582 -2.87 -5.90 29.10
N GLY A 583 -4.02 -6.44 29.48
CA GLY A 583 -4.45 -7.78 29.06
C GLY A 583 -4.60 -7.93 27.54
N TRP A 584 -5.00 -6.88 26.81
CA TRP A 584 -5.05 -6.89 25.35
C TRP A 584 -3.66 -6.78 24.70
N VAL A 585 -2.77 -5.99 25.27
CA VAL A 585 -1.37 -5.89 24.85
C VAL A 585 -0.67 -7.26 25.01
N ASP A 586 -0.84 -7.93 26.16
CA ASP A 586 -0.29 -9.27 26.39
C ASP A 586 -0.86 -10.30 25.41
N ARG A 587 -2.16 -10.21 25.12
CA ARG A 587 -2.82 -11.07 24.12
C ARG A 587 -2.25 -10.83 22.74
N HIS A 588 -2.04 -9.56 22.33
CA HIS A 588 -1.37 -9.25 21.07
C HIS A 588 0.04 -9.84 21.04
N LYS A 589 0.85 -9.61 22.05
CA LYS A 589 2.23 -10.16 22.14
C LYS A 589 2.28 -11.67 22.03
N ARG A 590 1.30 -12.37 22.64
CA ARG A 590 1.16 -13.84 22.53
C ARG A 590 0.83 -14.29 21.10
N TRP A 591 -0.07 -13.58 20.40
CA TRP A 591 -0.53 -13.96 19.07
C TRP A 591 0.29 -13.33 17.94
N ARG A 592 1.05 -12.29 18.21
CA ARG A 592 1.88 -11.57 17.24
C ARG A 592 2.72 -12.48 16.33
N PRO A 593 3.39 -13.54 16.81
CA PRO A 593 4.14 -14.43 15.92
C PRO A 593 3.28 -15.10 14.84
N LEU A 594 2.03 -15.43 15.15
CA LEU A 594 1.07 -15.95 14.18
C LEU A 594 0.55 -14.84 13.28
N LEU A 595 0.11 -13.73 13.86
CA LEU A 595 -0.55 -12.62 13.14
C LEU A 595 0.37 -11.99 12.09
N HIS A 596 1.68 -11.93 12.38
CA HIS A 596 2.68 -11.27 11.52
C HIS A 596 3.46 -12.25 10.63
N SER A 597 3.04 -13.49 10.49
CA SER A 597 3.68 -14.46 9.60
C SER A 597 2.70 -15.38 8.87
N GLY A 598 1.46 -15.47 9.37
CA GLY A 598 0.47 -16.38 8.84
C GLY A 598 -0.24 -15.86 7.59
N ARG A 599 -1.01 -16.75 6.97
CA ARG A 599 -1.89 -16.42 5.84
C ARG A 599 -3.16 -15.75 6.37
N VAL A 600 -3.47 -14.57 5.86
CA VAL A 600 -4.76 -13.90 6.11
C VAL A 600 -5.88 -14.65 5.40
N VAL A 601 -7.00 -14.83 6.07
CA VAL A 601 -8.24 -15.38 5.50
C VAL A 601 -9.40 -14.47 5.85
N ARG A 602 -10.26 -14.19 4.87
CA ARG A 602 -11.49 -13.40 5.05
C ARG A 602 -12.68 -14.28 4.75
N ILE A 603 -13.50 -14.48 5.77
CA ILE A 603 -14.60 -15.43 5.72
C ILE A 603 -15.88 -14.70 5.35
N GLU A 604 -16.51 -15.12 4.27
CA GLU A 604 -17.79 -14.58 3.83
C GLU A 604 -18.91 -15.21 4.65
N THR A 605 -19.86 -14.39 5.06
CA THR A 605 -21.07 -14.81 5.80
C THR A 605 -22.32 -14.48 4.99
N ASN A 606 -23.43 -15.15 5.28
CA ASN A 606 -24.73 -14.85 4.65
C ASN A 606 -25.41 -13.62 5.25
N ASP A 607 -24.79 -12.96 6.24
CA ASP A 607 -25.34 -11.79 6.92
C ASP A 607 -24.37 -10.60 6.71
N PRO A 608 -24.78 -9.56 5.99
CA PRO A 608 -23.93 -8.40 5.75
C PRO A 608 -23.54 -7.62 7.03
N ALA A 609 -24.32 -7.79 8.11
CA ALA A 609 -24.02 -7.23 9.43
C ALA A 609 -22.89 -7.98 10.16
N VAL A 610 -22.43 -9.12 9.62
CA VAL A 610 -21.41 -9.96 10.25
C VAL A 610 -20.22 -10.13 9.31
N TRP A 611 -19.05 -9.72 9.75
CA TRP A 611 -17.79 -10.03 9.09
C TRP A 611 -16.99 -11.02 9.89
N ALA A 612 -16.17 -11.81 9.18
CA ALA A 612 -15.20 -12.66 9.81
C ALA A 612 -13.88 -12.64 9.03
N HIS A 613 -12.81 -12.77 9.76
CA HIS A 613 -11.46 -12.86 9.22
C HIS A 613 -10.54 -13.56 10.21
N GLY A 614 -9.37 -13.96 9.75
CA GLY A 614 -8.42 -14.60 10.63
C GLY A 614 -7.05 -14.72 9.99
N VAL A 615 -6.14 -15.32 10.75
CA VAL A 615 -4.79 -15.65 10.30
C VAL A 615 -4.52 -17.12 10.62
N ILE A 616 -4.04 -17.86 9.63
CA ILE A 616 -3.67 -19.28 9.73
C ILE A 616 -2.15 -19.40 9.65
N ALA A 617 -1.54 -20.12 10.57
CA ALA A 617 -0.11 -20.40 10.55
C ALA A 617 0.31 -21.14 9.26
N ALA A 618 1.54 -20.92 8.81
CA ALA A 618 2.08 -21.58 7.61
C ALA A 618 2.05 -23.12 7.70
N ASP A 619 2.27 -23.68 8.90
CA ASP A 619 2.17 -25.11 9.17
C ASP A 619 0.72 -25.61 9.34
N ARG A 620 -0.26 -24.71 9.24
CA ARG A 620 -1.71 -24.95 9.41
C ARG A 620 -2.11 -25.58 10.74
N ARG A 621 -1.25 -25.52 11.77
CA ARG A 621 -1.54 -26.12 13.09
C ARG A 621 -2.25 -25.17 14.05
N ARG A 622 -2.20 -23.87 13.77
CA ARG A 622 -2.81 -22.82 14.58
C ARG A 622 -3.50 -21.80 13.70
N ALA A 623 -4.62 -21.28 14.18
CA ALA A 623 -5.28 -20.11 13.59
C ALA A 623 -5.93 -19.25 14.68
N LEU A 624 -6.06 -17.97 14.40
CA LEU A 624 -6.87 -17.02 15.17
C LEU A 624 -7.91 -16.43 14.24
N VAL A 625 -9.19 -16.55 14.60
CA VAL A 625 -10.32 -16.10 13.80
C VAL A 625 -11.15 -15.10 14.61
N ALA A 626 -11.56 -14.00 13.99
CA ALA A 626 -12.47 -13.02 14.53
C ALA A 626 -13.86 -13.17 13.91
N HIS A 627 -14.89 -13.19 14.77
CA HIS A 627 -16.28 -13.00 14.43
C HIS A 627 -16.68 -11.57 14.84
N VAL A 628 -17.06 -10.75 13.89
CA VAL A 628 -17.32 -9.31 14.07
C VAL A 628 -18.77 -9.00 13.75
N GLN A 629 -19.56 -8.63 14.74
CA GLN A 629 -20.90 -8.08 14.54
C GLN A 629 -20.77 -6.57 14.33
N LEU A 630 -20.96 -6.11 13.10
CA LEU A 630 -20.81 -4.70 12.73
C LEU A 630 -22.11 -3.91 13.00
N ASP A 631 -23.24 -4.51 12.68
CA ASP A 631 -24.56 -3.88 12.72
C ASP A 631 -25.62 -4.89 13.19
N GLU A 632 -26.87 -4.49 13.30
CA GLU A 632 -27.98 -5.37 13.60
C GLU A 632 -28.24 -6.37 12.47
N SER A 633 -28.26 -7.65 12.82
CA SER A 633 -28.65 -8.72 11.92
C SER A 633 -30.14 -8.73 11.64
N ALA A 634 -30.53 -8.94 10.39
CA ALA A 634 -31.94 -9.14 10.01
C ALA A 634 -32.51 -10.44 10.57
N HIS A 635 -31.69 -11.34 11.09
CA HIS A 635 -32.08 -12.67 11.54
C HIS A 635 -31.60 -12.97 12.97
N ASN A 636 -32.39 -13.70 13.74
CA ASN A 636 -32.06 -14.11 15.11
C ASN A 636 -31.15 -15.36 15.18
N ARG A 637 -30.92 -16.03 14.08
CA ARG A 637 -30.32 -17.38 14.07
C ARG A 637 -28.78 -17.43 14.07
N GLY A 638 -28.07 -16.30 14.09
CA GLY A 638 -26.61 -16.29 13.98
C GLY A 638 -26.08 -16.73 12.62
N VAL A 639 -24.78 -17.00 12.55
CA VAL A 639 -24.06 -17.33 11.30
C VAL A 639 -23.20 -18.58 11.44
N ARG A 640 -22.90 -19.22 10.29
CA ARG A 640 -21.88 -20.26 10.21
C ARG A 640 -20.59 -19.67 9.64
N LEU A 641 -19.49 -19.83 10.38
CA LEU A 641 -18.16 -19.45 9.92
C LEU A 641 -17.46 -20.69 9.35
N ARG A 642 -17.33 -20.73 8.04
CA ARG A 642 -16.53 -21.74 7.32
C ARG A 642 -15.11 -21.22 7.22
N VAL A 643 -14.18 -21.88 7.89
CA VAL A 643 -12.77 -21.44 7.98
C VAL A 643 -11.96 -22.15 6.88
N PRO A 644 -11.62 -21.46 5.77
CA PRO A 644 -10.89 -22.06 4.67
C PRO A 644 -9.40 -22.23 5.01
N GLY A 645 -8.69 -23.11 4.31
CA GLY A 645 -7.23 -23.20 4.32
C GLY A 645 -6.61 -23.95 5.49
N LEU A 646 -7.42 -24.52 6.38
CA LEU A 646 -6.95 -25.45 7.43
C LEU A 646 -6.51 -26.79 6.82
N ALA A 647 -5.71 -27.58 7.56
CA ALA A 647 -5.36 -28.93 7.14
C ALA A 647 -6.55 -29.88 7.35
N GLU A 648 -7.10 -30.44 6.27
CA GLU A 648 -8.36 -31.17 6.22
C GLU A 648 -8.44 -32.31 7.25
N ALA A 649 -7.41 -33.16 7.30
CA ALA A 649 -7.36 -34.33 8.17
C ALA A 649 -6.97 -34.01 9.63
N THR A 650 -6.57 -32.76 9.93
CA THR A 650 -6.09 -32.37 11.25
C THR A 650 -7.27 -32.01 12.15
N ALA A 651 -7.25 -32.49 13.39
CA ALA A 651 -8.25 -32.14 14.38
C ALA A 651 -7.83 -30.89 15.16
N TYR A 652 -8.71 -29.90 15.23
CA TYR A 652 -8.49 -28.63 15.94
C TYR A 652 -9.39 -28.53 17.16
N ARG A 653 -8.82 -28.10 18.27
CA ARG A 653 -9.56 -27.62 19.42
C ARG A 653 -9.92 -26.15 19.18
N CYS A 654 -11.19 -25.83 19.26
CA CYS A 654 -11.73 -24.47 19.07
C CYS A 654 -12.03 -23.87 20.45
N ALA A 655 -11.28 -22.84 20.85
CA ALA A 655 -11.42 -22.18 22.15
C ALA A 655 -11.65 -20.68 22.01
N TRP A 656 -12.29 -20.06 23.00
CA TRP A 656 -12.39 -18.61 23.05
C TRP A 656 -11.04 -17.98 23.37
N ALA A 657 -10.59 -17.02 22.54
CA ALA A 657 -9.31 -16.35 22.69
C ALA A 657 -9.45 -14.90 23.21
N SER A 658 -10.68 -14.41 23.37
CA SER A 658 -11.01 -13.12 23.98
C SER A 658 -12.00 -13.30 25.14
N PRO A 659 -12.13 -12.32 26.04
CA PRO A 659 -13.21 -12.31 27.01
C PRO A 659 -14.57 -12.44 26.31
N ILE A 660 -15.48 -13.18 26.94
CA ILE A 660 -16.87 -13.32 26.46
C ILE A 660 -17.71 -12.26 27.15
N ASP A 661 -18.26 -11.34 26.39
CA ASP A 661 -19.29 -10.42 26.91
C ASP A 661 -20.67 -11.03 26.73
N GLU A 662 -21.15 -11.74 27.77
CA GLU A 662 -22.44 -12.39 27.76
C GLU A 662 -23.62 -11.39 27.62
N ALA A 663 -23.45 -10.15 28.08
CA ALA A 663 -24.47 -9.11 27.95
C ALA A 663 -24.70 -8.69 26.49
N ARG A 664 -23.76 -8.98 25.59
CA ARG A 664 -23.88 -8.68 24.16
C ARG A 664 -24.30 -9.88 23.30
N VAL A 665 -24.70 -10.99 23.93
CA VAL A 665 -25.28 -12.13 23.21
C VAL A 665 -26.78 -11.88 23.06
N SER A 666 -27.29 -11.97 21.84
CA SER A 666 -28.69 -11.89 21.54
C SER A 666 -29.21 -13.26 21.12
N GLY A 667 -30.17 -13.80 21.86
CA GLY A 667 -30.75 -15.11 21.58
C GLY A 667 -30.48 -16.15 22.69
N ALA A 668 -31.15 -17.30 22.61
CA ALA A 668 -31.19 -18.32 23.66
C ALA A 668 -30.05 -19.37 23.59
N VAL A 669 -29.01 -19.12 22.86
CA VAL A 669 -27.89 -20.09 22.76
C VAL A 669 -26.87 -19.80 23.86
N PRO A 670 -26.71 -20.66 24.86
CA PRO A 670 -25.67 -20.50 25.86
C PRO A 670 -24.29 -20.54 25.20
N LEU A 671 -23.40 -19.61 25.57
CA LEU A 671 -22.02 -19.71 25.22
C LEU A 671 -21.38 -20.84 26.04
N ASP A 672 -20.81 -21.82 25.35
CA ASP A 672 -20.06 -22.87 26.01
C ASP A 672 -18.71 -22.32 26.51
N PRO A 673 -18.42 -22.33 27.80
CA PRO A 673 -17.12 -21.90 28.35
C PRO A 673 -15.93 -22.66 27.76
N ALA A 674 -16.15 -23.91 27.32
CA ALA A 674 -15.12 -24.73 26.68
C ALA A 674 -14.84 -24.34 25.22
N GLY A 675 -15.57 -23.37 24.63
CA GLY A 675 -15.43 -22.91 23.26
C GLY A 675 -16.60 -23.32 22.36
N PRO A 676 -16.58 -22.87 21.07
CA PRO A 676 -17.73 -23.03 20.17
C PRO A 676 -18.05 -24.48 19.78
N THR A 677 -17.20 -25.43 20.13
CA THR A 677 -17.42 -26.87 19.88
C THR A 677 -17.60 -27.69 21.14
N GLY A 678 -17.82 -27.06 22.31
CA GLY A 678 -17.94 -27.75 23.59
C GLY A 678 -16.65 -28.48 24.01
N GLY A 679 -15.48 -28.02 23.52
CA GLY A 679 -14.19 -28.66 23.77
C GLY A 679 -13.92 -29.90 22.92
N VAL A 680 -14.85 -30.31 22.04
CA VAL A 680 -14.65 -31.47 21.14
C VAL A 680 -13.74 -31.04 19.97
N PRO A 681 -12.66 -31.78 19.67
CA PRO A 681 -11.84 -31.52 18.49
C PRO A 681 -12.63 -31.73 17.19
N VAL A 682 -12.43 -30.84 16.22
CA VAL A 682 -13.12 -30.83 14.93
C VAL A 682 -12.09 -30.85 13.80
N SER A 683 -12.29 -31.68 12.78
CA SER A 683 -11.37 -31.73 11.64
C SER A 683 -11.39 -30.42 10.82
N GLY A 684 -10.25 -30.12 10.19
CA GLY A 684 -10.16 -28.97 9.27
C GLY A 684 -11.18 -29.02 8.15
N ALA A 685 -11.44 -30.21 7.58
CA ALA A 685 -12.48 -30.42 6.59
C ALA A 685 -13.87 -30.02 7.13
N ALA A 686 -14.23 -30.46 8.34
CA ALA A 686 -15.51 -30.07 8.93
C ALA A 686 -15.61 -28.56 9.22
N LEU A 687 -14.49 -27.93 9.62
CA LEU A 687 -14.44 -26.47 9.80
C LEU A 687 -14.59 -25.69 8.48
N ALA A 688 -14.07 -26.25 7.38
CA ALA A 688 -14.20 -25.64 6.04
C ALA A 688 -15.60 -25.88 5.45
N ASP A 689 -16.14 -27.08 5.55
CA ASP A 689 -17.39 -27.48 4.87
C ASP A 689 -18.63 -27.13 5.69
N LEU A 690 -18.63 -27.47 6.99
CA LEU A 690 -19.78 -27.27 7.87
C LEU A 690 -19.67 -25.94 8.63
N GLY A 691 -18.47 -25.57 9.04
CA GLY A 691 -18.20 -24.33 9.78
C GLY A 691 -18.62 -24.36 11.25
N LEU A 692 -18.22 -23.33 11.97
CA LEU A 692 -18.63 -23.06 13.35
C LEU A 692 -19.95 -22.28 13.36
N TRP A 693 -20.90 -22.74 14.18
CA TRP A 693 -22.12 -21.99 14.42
C TRP A 693 -21.86 -20.95 15.53
N LEU A 694 -22.07 -19.67 15.21
CA LEU A 694 -21.94 -18.59 16.18
C LEU A 694 -23.26 -17.83 16.34
N PRO A 695 -23.68 -17.52 17.57
CA PRO A 695 -24.92 -16.80 17.81
C PRO A 695 -24.83 -15.35 17.34
N ARG A 696 -25.99 -14.75 17.05
CA ARG A 696 -26.11 -13.31 16.83
C ARG A 696 -25.61 -12.55 18.07
N ARG A 697 -24.89 -11.47 17.83
CA ARG A 697 -24.43 -10.53 18.86
C ARG A 697 -25.15 -9.19 18.70
N ARG A 698 -25.02 -8.33 19.69
CA ARG A 698 -25.34 -6.91 19.52
C ARG A 698 -24.27 -6.28 18.62
N PRO A 699 -24.59 -5.17 17.92
CA PRO A 699 -23.62 -4.45 17.11
C PRO A 699 -22.35 -4.07 17.89
N GLU A 700 -21.28 -3.83 17.14
CA GLU A 700 -19.99 -3.38 17.66
C GLU A 700 -19.38 -4.37 18.67
N HIS A 701 -19.42 -5.64 18.28
CA HIS A 701 -18.86 -6.73 19.09
C HIS A 701 -17.92 -7.61 18.28
N ILE A 702 -16.79 -7.98 18.88
CA ILE A 702 -15.83 -8.95 18.32
C ILE A 702 -15.64 -10.12 19.29
N GLN A 703 -15.68 -11.33 18.76
CA GLN A 703 -15.31 -12.55 19.47
C GLN A 703 -14.14 -13.23 18.77
N LEU A 704 -13.07 -13.47 19.49
CA LEU A 704 -11.90 -14.17 18.98
C LEU A 704 -11.97 -15.67 19.30
N ILE A 705 -11.61 -16.50 18.31
CA ILE A 705 -11.60 -17.95 18.38
C ILE A 705 -10.20 -18.45 18.01
N ALA A 706 -9.55 -19.15 18.93
CA ALA A 706 -8.32 -19.88 18.67
C ALA A 706 -8.64 -21.28 18.15
N LEU A 707 -7.95 -21.68 17.09
CA LEU A 707 -7.94 -23.05 16.55
C LEU A 707 -6.53 -23.60 16.75
N GLU A 708 -6.38 -24.68 17.54
CA GLU A 708 -5.07 -25.26 17.85
C GLU A 708 -5.16 -26.80 17.81
N THR A 709 -4.07 -27.46 17.35
CA THR A 709 -3.97 -28.93 17.24
C THR A 709 -3.54 -29.60 18.53
#